data_02c5a6a25f4b39f0b122df06c8b01dab
#
_entry.id   02c5a6a25f4b39f0b122df06c8b01dab
#
_cell.length_a   1.000
_cell.length_b   1.000
_cell.length_c   1.000
_cell.angle_alpha   90.00
_cell.angle_beta   90.00
_cell.angle_gamma   90.00
#
_symmetry.space_group_name_H-M   'P 1'
#
loop_
_entity.id
_entity.type
_entity.pdbx_description
1 polymer ?
#
loop_
_entity_poly.entity_id
_entity_poly.type
_entity_poly.pdbx_seq_one_letter_code
_entity_poly.pdbx_strand_id
1 'polypeptide(L)'
;MIFSSLLPLCTCKMVIKPNTTPHFLCSCIFFLLFLSLQCSSQKACPNCGSIEVPYPLSTNPNCGDPNYSLRCDPHSNKVYFDTLNGSSYLVLSIMAASQRMVVQPSAWLPNRCVTQDMLVSEGLWLNQSLPFNVTSSNTIFLFNCSPRLLVSPLNCTPSSLCHRYLDSSGQVDKKRALQCASNLDPCCTFVAGGMPSAYKIRLHNSGCRAFRSIIHLDPEKPAVQWEEGLEIQWTPPPEPVCKTQLDCSRASKCLHSGLNGRLRCLCNKGYHWDHGVGTCLRKKRNTKAGLSLKVSMGVISFFSLAVAMTAIAVRRSWKLSNQQARVAKAREDMLRSSNGGKSSRMFHLKEMKKATNNFSKERVLGSGGFGEVYKGELQDGTVVAVKSARVGNIKSIEQVLNEVGILSQVNHKNLVRLLGCCVEGEQPLMIYEYISNGTLHDHLHGKFSTFLDWKTRLTIALQTAEALAYLHYAAYTPIYHRDVKSTNILLDDEFNAKVADFGLSRLAHPGLSHVSTCAQGTLGYLDPEYYRSYQLTDKSDVYSYGVVLLELLTSQKVIDFSRDQDDVNLATYVINRVNNGASMEVVDQQLFGNELPGDTLLASIKLFLELALSCLREKKGNRPGMNDVVQELQCIIQIVDQEEVTNEVGI
;
A
#
# COMPACT_ATOMS: atom_id res chain seq x y z
N MET A 1 -63.63 -17.86 14.47
CA MET A 1 -63.06 -17.54 15.78
C MET A 1 -61.70 -16.90 15.53
N ILE A 2 -61.62 -15.55 15.47
CA ILE A 2 -61.31 -14.66 16.58
C ILE A 2 -59.87 -14.92 17.06
N PHE A 3 -58.88 -14.03 16.83
CA PHE A 3 -58.50 -12.79 17.50
C PHE A 3 -57.33 -12.16 16.73
N SER A 4 -57.43 -10.99 16.20
CA SER A 4 -57.38 -9.62 16.75
C SER A 4 -56.18 -9.32 17.63
N SER A 5 -55.31 -8.45 17.06
CA SER A 5 -54.90 -7.11 17.48
C SER A 5 -53.82 -7.02 18.54
N LEU A 6 -52.92 -6.10 18.38
CA LEU A 6 -52.94 -4.79 19.05
C LEU A 6 -51.69 -3.97 18.67
N LEU A 7 -51.94 -2.87 18.00
CA LEU A 7 -51.03 -1.70 17.98
C LEU A 7 -51.22 -0.92 19.30
N PRO A 8 -50.19 -0.39 19.92
CA PRO A 8 -50.35 0.71 20.86
C PRO A 8 -50.29 2.04 20.13
N LEU A 9 -51.41 2.69 20.07
CA LEU A 9 -51.60 4.09 19.79
C LEU A 9 -51.05 4.91 20.99
N CYS A 10 -50.05 5.74 20.75
CA CYS A 10 -49.69 6.83 21.68
C CYS A 10 -50.71 7.94 21.54
N THR A 11 -51.64 8.02 22.49
CA THR A 11 -52.54 9.13 22.66
C THR A 11 -51.88 10.22 23.54
N CYS A 12 -51.61 11.36 22.92
CA CYS A 12 -51.20 12.57 23.63
C CYS A 12 -52.49 13.34 24.02
N LYS A 13 -52.80 13.40 25.34
CA LYS A 13 -53.88 14.24 25.85
C LYS A 13 -53.40 15.69 25.95
N MET A 14 -53.93 16.56 25.10
CA MET A 14 -53.75 18.02 25.22
C MET A 14 -54.73 18.56 26.24
N VAL A 15 -54.23 19.21 27.31
CA VAL A 15 -54.98 20.08 28.18
C VAL A 15 -54.70 21.52 27.76
N ILE A 16 -55.69 22.17 27.15
CA ILE A 16 -55.61 23.59 26.77
C ILE A 16 -56.23 24.40 27.88
N LYS A 17 -55.43 25.31 28.52
CA LYS A 17 -55.96 26.45 29.30
C LYS A 17 -55.79 27.71 28.45
N PRO A 18 -56.83 28.59 28.40
CA PRO A 18 -56.80 29.81 27.62
C PRO A 18 -56.16 30.95 28.38
N ASN A 19 -55.42 31.77 27.65
CA ASN A 19 -54.76 33.05 27.98
C ASN A 19 -53.25 32.99 28.24
N THR A 20 -52.52 33.24 27.17
CA THR A 20 -51.25 34.00 27.23
C THR A 20 -50.75 34.38 25.82
N THR A 21 -50.15 35.51 25.73
CA THR A 21 -49.67 36.39 24.67
C THR A 21 -48.69 35.80 23.61
N PRO A 22 -48.39 36.52 22.50
CA PRO A 22 -47.81 36.00 21.24
C PRO A 22 -46.36 35.51 21.31
N HIS A 23 -45.72 35.45 22.46
CA HIS A 23 -44.37 34.84 22.65
C HIS A 23 -44.36 33.31 22.63
N PHE A 24 -45.57 32.67 22.71
CA PHE A 24 -45.68 31.20 22.75
C PHE A 24 -45.54 30.54 21.37
N LEU A 25 -45.85 31.27 20.30
CA LEU A 25 -45.74 30.71 18.94
C LEU A 25 -44.30 30.49 18.47
N CYS A 26 -43.37 31.36 18.94
CA CYS A 26 -41.96 31.21 18.58
C CYS A 26 -41.29 30.04 19.33
N SER A 27 -41.70 29.79 20.59
CA SER A 27 -41.18 28.68 21.41
C SER A 27 -41.71 27.33 20.94
N CYS A 28 -42.96 27.26 20.47
CA CYS A 28 -43.53 26.03 19.91
C CYS A 28 -42.93 25.66 18.55
N ILE A 29 -42.55 26.64 17.71
CA ILE A 29 -41.84 26.39 16.45
C ILE A 29 -40.42 25.92 16.72
N PHE A 30 -39.74 26.47 17.73
CA PHE A 30 -38.42 25.98 18.16
C PHE A 30 -38.50 24.55 18.77
N PHE A 31 -39.54 24.26 19.55
CA PHE A 31 -39.75 22.91 20.12
C PHE A 31 -40.17 21.88 19.05
N LEU A 32 -40.96 22.28 18.07
CA LEU A 32 -41.28 21.41 16.92
C LEU A 32 -40.10 21.24 15.97
N LEU A 33 -39.21 22.21 15.81
CA LEU A 33 -37.96 22.09 15.11
C LEU A 33 -36.95 21.20 15.87
N PHE A 34 -36.95 21.23 17.20
CA PHE A 34 -36.12 20.34 18.04
C PHE A 34 -36.69 18.90 18.08
N LEU A 35 -38.01 18.73 18.06
CA LEU A 35 -38.64 17.40 17.97
C LEU A 35 -38.55 16.76 16.61
N SER A 36 -38.35 17.55 15.54
CA SER A 36 -38.08 17.00 14.19
C SER A 36 -36.61 16.54 14.00
N LEU A 37 -35.74 16.85 14.94
CA LEU A 37 -34.32 16.41 14.93
C LEU A 37 -34.07 15.12 15.72
N GLN A 38 -35.06 14.57 16.39
CA GLN A 38 -35.00 13.28 17.09
C GLN A 38 -35.81 12.16 16.41
N CYS A 39 -35.90 12.17 15.09
CA CYS A 39 -36.19 10.92 14.38
C CYS A 39 -34.87 10.16 14.21
N SER A 40 -34.38 9.65 15.33
CA SER A 40 -33.22 8.75 15.41
C SER A 40 -33.48 7.56 14.48
N SER A 41 -32.57 7.32 13.58
CA SER A 41 -32.59 6.14 12.72
C SER A 41 -32.72 4.88 13.59
N GLN A 42 -33.72 4.08 13.37
CA GLN A 42 -33.96 2.81 14.07
C GLN A 42 -32.85 1.77 13.91
N LYS A 43 -31.72 2.12 13.30
CA LYS A 43 -30.60 1.23 13.01
C LYS A 43 -29.40 1.37 13.94
N ALA A 44 -29.23 2.48 14.63
CA ALA A 44 -28.18 2.61 15.63
C ALA A 44 -28.58 1.83 16.89
N CYS A 45 -27.64 1.09 17.46
CA CYS A 45 -27.86 0.38 18.72
C CYS A 45 -27.77 1.35 19.93
N PRO A 46 -28.47 1.02 21.05
CA PRO A 46 -28.27 1.75 22.28
C PRO A 46 -26.82 1.59 22.77
N ASN A 47 -26.30 2.58 23.46
CA ASN A 47 -24.99 2.52 24.06
C ASN A 47 -24.91 1.38 25.08
N CYS A 48 -23.75 0.74 25.15
CA CYS A 48 -23.45 -0.28 26.14
C CYS A 48 -22.47 0.32 27.17
N GLY A 49 -23.00 0.68 28.32
CA GLY A 49 -22.23 1.45 29.31
C GLY A 49 -21.77 2.78 28.74
N SER A 50 -20.47 3.05 28.78
CA SER A 50 -19.86 4.27 28.22
C SER A 50 -19.50 4.16 26.72
N ILE A 51 -19.66 2.98 26.10
CA ILE A 51 -19.28 2.74 24.71
C ILE A 51 -20.49 2.97 23.81
N GLU A 52 -20.34 3.91 22.88
CA GLU A 52 -21.27 4.13 21.78
C GLU A 52 -21.12 3.02 20.74
N VAL A 53 -22.25 2.45 20.31
CA VAL A 53 -22.27 1.37 19.30
C VAL A 53 -22.82 1.94 17.97
N PRO A 54 -21.93 2.49 17.13
CA PRO A 54 -22.34 3.10 15.87
C PRO A 54 -22.75 2.04 14.83
N TYR A 55 -23.64 2.40 13.92
CA TYR A 55 -23.87 1.56 12.74
C TYR A 55 -22.57 1.36 11.95
N PRO A 56 -22.25 0.16 11.44
CA PRO A 56 -23.10 -1.04 11.29
C PRO A 56 -23.09 -2.00 12.48
N LEU A 57 -22.34 -1.71 13.54
CA LEU A 57 -22.21 -2.63 14.68
C LEU A 57 -23.57 -2.89 15.33
N SER A 58 -23.80 -4.15 15.74
CA SER A 58 -25.08 -4.65 16.26
C SER A 58 -24.87 -5.32 17.60
N THR A 59 -25.64 -4.91 18.62
CA THR A 59 -25.66 -5.55 19.96
C THR A 59 -26.94 -6.35 20.20
N ASN A 60 -27.93 -6.28 19.30
CA ASN A 60 -29.12 -7.09 19.34
C ASN A 60 -29.75 -7.21 17.94
N PRO A 61 -30.66 -8.18 17.69
CA PRO A 61 -31.22 -8.41 16.37
C PRO A 61 -32.04 -7.25 15.76
N ASN A 62 -32.43 -6.28 16.59
CA ASN A 62 -33.29 -5.17 16.16
C ASN A 62 -32.52 -3.91 15.79
N CYS A 63 -31.18 -3.89 15.96
CA CYS A 63 -30.35 -2.73 15.62
C CYS A 63 -29.05 -3.18 14.93
N GLY A 64 -28.40 -2.27 14.19
CA GLY A 64 -27.17 -2.56 13.45
C GLY A 64 -27.37 -3.52 12.28
N ASP A 65 -26.29 -4.18 11.87
CA ASP A 65 -26.30 -5.24 10.84
C ASP A 65 -25.81 -6.55 11.51
N PRO A 66 -26.55 -7.66 11.38
CA PRO A 66 -26.22 -8.94 12.05
C PRO A 66 -24.81 -9.48 11.73
N ASN A 67 -24.23 -9.11 10.58
CA ASN A 67 -22.86 -9.52 10.22
C ASN A 67 -21.78 -8.77 11.03
N TYR A 68 -22.17 -7.72 11.76
CA TYR A 68 -21.30 -6.88 12.58
C TYR A 68 -21.64 -7.02 14.06
N SER A 69 -21.95 -8.25 14.48
CA SER A 69 -22.45 -8.54 15.82
C SER A 69 -21.40 -8.33 16.91
N LEU A 70 -21.82 -7.60 17.94
CA LEU A 70 -21.13 -7.44 19.22
C LEU A 70 -22.07 -7.89 20.33
N ARG A 71 -21.56 -8.28 21.48
CA ARG A 71 -22.37 -8.63 22.64
C ARG A 71 -22.20 -7.57 23.74
N CYS A 72 -23.31 -6.97 24.14
CA CYS A 72 -23.36 -6.12 25.33
C CYS A 72 -23.75 -6.98 26.54
N ASP A 73 -22.87 -7.01 27.55
CA ASP A 73 -23.16 -7.69 28.81
C ASP A 73 -23.92 -6.73 29.75
N PRO A 74 -25.19 -7.01 30.08
CA PRO A 74 -26.01 -6.11 30.88
C PRO A 74 -25.56 -6.02 32.35
N HIS A 75 -24.79 -6.99 32.85
CA HIS A 75 -24.32 -6.99 34.24
C HIS A 75 -23.04 -6.16 34.44
N SER A 76 -22.13 -6.27 33.47
CA SER A 76 -20.85 -5.54 33.54
C SER A 76 -20.85 -4.23 32.75
N ASN A 77 -21.88 -3.96 31.93
CA ASN A 77 -21.94 -2.83 30.99
C ASN A 77 -20.73 -2.78 30.04
N LYS A 78 -20.20 -3.94 29.65
CA LYS A 78 -19.05 -4.08 28.77
C LYS A 78 -19.46 -4.65 27.42
N VAL A 79 -18.78 -4.22 26.36
CA VAL A 79 -18.97 -4.71 25.01
C VAL A 79 -17.95 -5.80 24.71
N TYR A 80 -18.41 -6.90 24.14
CA TYR A 80 -17.57 -8.02 23.71
C TYR A 80 -17.72 -8.28 22.21
N PHE A 81 -16.63 -8.61 21.57
CA PHE A 81 -16.57 -9.12 20.22
C PHE A 81 -16.37 -10.64 20.28
N ASP A 82 -17.40 -11.39 19.92
CA ASP A 82 -17.39 -12.85 19.96
C ASP A 82 -17.04 -13.40 18.57
N THR A 83 -16.11 -14.36 18.52
CA THR A 83 -15.69 -15.03 17.28
C THR A 83 -16.32 -16.43 17.17
N LEU A 84 -16.26 -17.03 15.97
CA LEU A 84 -16.88 -18.32 15.67
C LEU A 84 -16.43 -19.47 16.57
N ASN A 85 -15.25 -19.37 17.16
CA ASN A 85 -14.67 -20.42 17.99
C ASN A 85 -14.96 -20.27 19.49
N GLY A 86 -15.94 -19.45 19.85
CA GLY A 86 -16.32 -19.20 21.24
C GLY A 86 -15.35 -18.30 22.02
N SER A 87 -14.36 -17.71 21.35
CA SER A 87 -13.47 -16.73 21.99
C SER A 87 -14.15 -15.38 22.05
N SER A 88 -14.04 -14.71 23.20
CA SER A 88 -14.68 -13.44 23.52
C SER A 88 -13.62 -12.39 23.82
N TYR A 89 -13.67 -11.26 23.11
CA TYR A 89 -12.70 -10.17 23.24
C TYR A 89 -13.40 -8.94 23.80
N LEU A 90 -12.86 -8.39 24.89
CA LEU A 90 -13.36 -7.13 25.43
C LEU A 90 -13.09 -5.98 24.46
N VAL A 91 -14.10 -5.24 24.07
CA VAL A 91 -13.97 -4.04 23.25
C VAL A 91 -13.57 -2.88 24.17
N LEU A 92 -12.39 -2.28 23.92
CA LEU A 92 -11.87 -1.17 24.71
C LEU A 92 -12.35 0.18 24.16
N SER A 93 -12.38 0.33 22.84
CA SER A 93 -12.85 1.54 22.18
C SER A 93 -13.37 1.27 20.77
N ILE A 94 -14.27 2.12 20.28
CA ILE A 94 -14.83 2.08 18.92
C ILE A 94 -14.63 3.43 18.27
N MET A 95 -14.00 3.47 17.11
CA MET A 95 -13.71 4.65 16.31
C MET A 95 -14.52 4.63 15.02
N ALA A 96 -15.76 5.10 15.08
CA ALA A 96 -16.72 5.06 13.96
C ALA A 96 -16.19 5.73 12.67
N ALA A 97 -15.56 6.89 12.82
CA ALA A 97 -15.07 7.67 11.67
C ALA A 97 -13.98 6.96 10.86
N SER A 98 -13.15 6.15 11.51
CA SER A 98 -12.08 5.35 10.87
C SER A 98 -12.48 3.89 10.63
N GLN A 99 -13.67 3.47 11.08
CA GLN A 99 -14.16 2.10 10.99
C GLN A 99 -13.23 1.10 11.70
N ARG A 100 -12.75 1.47 12.89
CA ARG A 100 -11.81 0.69 13.69
C ARG A 100 -12.30 0.52 15.10
N MET A 101 -11.93 -0.59 15.71
CA MET A 101 -12.13 -0.84 17.13
C MET A 101 -10.91 -1.51 17.75
N VAL A 102 -10.67 -1.24 19.01
CA VAL A 102 -9.61 -1.84 19.79
C VAL A 102 -10.23 -2.90 20.69
N VAL A 103 -9.69 -4.11 20.62
CA VAL A 103 -10.13 -5.25 21.42
C VAL A 103 -9.00 -5.78 22.28
N GLN A 104 -9.34 -6.34 23.44
CA GLN A 104 -8.42 -7.00 24.34
C GLN A 104 -8.72 -8.50 24.39
N PRO A 105 -7.83 -9.37 23.95
CA PRO A 105 -7.99 -10.81 24.11
C PRO A 105 -8.02 -11.19 25.60
N SER A 106 -8.88 -12.13 25.97
CA SER A 106 -8.98 -12.63 27.36
C SER A 106 -7.69 -13.25 27.89
N ALA A 107 -6.88 -13.79 27.00
CA ALA A 107 -5.56 -14.34 27.32
C ALA A 107 -4.50 -13.28 27.66
N TRP A 108 -4.75 -12.00 27.33
CA TRP A 108 -3.81 -10.88 27.55
C TRP A 108 -4.21 -10.01 28.75
N LEU A 109 -4.99 -10.58 29.66
CA LEU A 109 -5.27 -9.94 30.94
C LEU A 109 -4.01 -9.83 31.80
N PRO A 110 -3.92 -8.80 32.66
CA PRO A 110 -2.81 -8.60 33.58
C PRO A 110 -2.57 -9.82 34.43
N ASN A 111 -1.82 -10.71 34.33
CA ASN A 111 -1.50 -11.97 35.05
C ASN A 111 -1.67 -13.26 34.22
N ARG A 112 -1.93 -13.14 32.91
CA ARG A 112 -1.92 -14.32 32.03
C ARG A 112 -0.98 -14.03 30.85
N CYS A 113 -0.17 -15.03 30.50
CA CYS A 113 0.65 -15.02 29.31
C CYS A 113 0.03 -15.97 28.29
N VAL A 114 0.04 -15.57 27.04
CA VAL A 114 -0.39 -16.44 25.94
C VAL A 114 0.67 -17.52 25.76
N THR A 115 0.27 -18.78 25.90
CA THR A 115 1.14 -19.96 25.78
C THR A 115 1.62 -20.16 24.33
N GLN A 116 2.65 -21.03 24.16
CA GLN A 116 3.44 -21.27 22.94
C GLN A 116 2.65 -21.44 21.64
N ASP A 117 1.52 -22.10 21.71
CA ASP A 117 0.56 -22.11 20.61
C ASP A 117 -0.57 -21.19 21.05
N MET A 118 -0.67 -20.02 20.44
CA MET A 118 -1.94 -19.31 20.46
C MET A 118 -2.97 -20.28 19.91
N LEU A 119 -3.49 -21.15 20.81
CA LEU A 119 -4.56 -22.07 20.51
C LEU A 119 -5.69 -21.25 19.87
N VAL A 120 -6.49 -21.88 19.06
CA VAL A 120 -7.65 -21.28 18.42
C VAL A 120 -8.52 -20.48 19.40
N SER A 121 -8.49 -20.86 20.69
CA SER A 121 -9.17 -20.18 21.81
C SER A 121 -8.39 -18.99 22.41
N GLU A 122 -7.09 -18.86 22.18
CA GLU A 122 -6.23 -17.86 22.82
C GLU A 122 -5.74 -16.78 21.83
N GLY A 123 -5.67 -17.08 20.53
CA GLY A 123 -5.31 -16.15 19.47
C GLY A 123 -6.51 -15.44 18.86
N LEU A 124 -6.28 -14.31 18.22
CA LEU A 124 -7.30 -13.65 17.42
C LEU A 124 -7.57 -14.45 16.13
N TRP A 125 -8.76 -14.96 15.99
CA TRP A 125 -9.22 -15.62 14.78
C TRP A 125 -10.51 -14.96 14.29
N LEU A 126 -10.38 -14.08 13.33
CA LEU A 126 -11.51 -13.49 12.62
C LEU A 126 -12.00 -14.47 11.56
N ASN A 127 -13.31 -14.59 11.41
CA ASN A 127 -13.88 -15.38 10.32
C ASN A 127 -13.69 -14.66 8.98
N GLN A 128 -13.20 -15.37 7.95
CA GLN A 128 -13.03 -14.85 6.58
C GLN A 128 -14.34 -14.34 5.94
N SER A 129 -15.49 -14.89 6.38
CA SER A 129 -16.80 -14.46 5.89
C SER A 129 -17.33 -13.21 6.59
N LEU A 130 -16.71 -12.75 7.68
CA LEU A 130 -17.09 -11.53 8.39
C LEU A 130 -16.30 -10.33 7.84
N PRO A 131 -16.90 -9.14 7.89
CA PRO A 131 -16.31 -7.93 7.32
C PRO A 131 -15.23 -7.29 8.23
N PHE A 132 -14.46 -8.10 8.96
CA PHE A 132 -13.42 -7.63 9.89
C PHE A 132 -12.03 -8.13 9.49
N ASN A 133 -11.02 -7.29 9.64
CA ASN A 133 -9.62 -7.66 9.47
C ASN A 133 -8.70 -6.96 10.49
N VAL A 134 -7.50 -7.51 10.67
CA VAL A 134 -6.48 -6.97 11.58
C VAL A 134 -5.72 -5.85 10.88
N THR A 135 -5.59 -4.69 11.52
CA THR A 135 -4.83 -3.56 10.96
C THR A 135 -3.31 -3.76 11.11
N SER A 136 -2.53 -2.99 10.35
CA SER A 136 -1.06 -3.00 10.44
C SER A 136 -0.50 -2.21 11.62
N SER A 137 -1.36 -1.63 12.46
CA SER A 137 -0.96 -0.86 13.65
C SER A 137 -0.61 -1.71 14.86
N ASN A 138 -0.73 -3.03 14.77
CA ASN A 138 -0.53 -3.94 15.88
C ASN A 138 0.93 -4.38 16.00
N THR A 139 1.56 -4.10 17.13
CA THR A 139 2.90 -4.56 17.48
C THR A 139 2.84 -5.46 18.70
N ILE A 140 3.28 -6.72 18.56
CA ILE A 140 3.22 -7.75 19.60
C ILE A 140 4.62 -7.98 20.17
N PHE A 141 4.74 -8.00 21.49
CA PHE A 141 5.96 -8.36 22.21
C PHE A 141 5.92 -9.82 22.64
N LEU A 142 7.01 -10.53 22.37
CA LEU A 142 7.13 -11.98 22.51
C LEU A 142 8.38 -12.35 23.27
N PHE A 143 8.24 -13.36 24.16
CA PHE A 143 9.34 -13.96 24.89
C PHE A 143 9.50 -15.44 24.56
N ASN A 144 10.64 -16.00 24.92
CA ASN A 144 10.93 -17.43 24.85
C ASN A 144 10.78 -18.00 23.43
N CYS A 145 11.10 -17.21 22.41
CA CYS A 145 11.05 -17.67 21.02
C CYS A 145 12.16 -18.70 20.74
N SER A 146 11.84 -19.74 19.97
CA SER A 146 12.83 -20.73 19.53
C SER A 146 13.96 -20.06 18.72
N PRO A 147 15.23 -20.47 18.92
CA PRO A 147 16.36 -19.92 18.14
C PRO A 147 16.19 -20.03 16.63
N ARG A 148 15.43 -21.01 16.13
CA ARG A 148 15.12 -21.17 14.71
C ARG A 148 14.20 -20.07 14.15
N LEU A 149 13.52 -19.31 15.00
CA LEU A 149 12.56 -18.27 14.66
C LEU A 149 13.04 -16.86 14.99
N LEU A 150 14.24 -16.71 15.55
CA LEU A 150 14.84 -15.41 15.85
C LEU A 150 15.15 -14.58 14.57
N VAL A 151 14.89 -15.18 13.42
CA VAL A 151 15.04 -14.57 12.10
C VAL A 151 13.65 -14.28 11.55
N SER A 152 13.43 -13.05 11.03
CA SER A 152 12.19 -12.54 10.43
C SER A 152 10.98 -13.52 10.33
N PRO A 153 9.77 -13.08 10.68
CA PRO A 153 9.35 -11.67 10.84
C PRO A 153 9.52 -11.10 12.26
N LEU A 154 10.31 -11.75 13.12
CA LEU A 154 10.57 -11.31 14.48
C LEU A 154 11.82 -10.43 14.53
N ASN A 155 11.73 -9.30 15.21
CA ASN A 155 12.90 -8.51 15.58
C ASN A 155 13.26 -8.81 17.04
N CYS A 156 14.30 -9.60 17.25
CA CYS A 156 14.77 -10.02 18.57
C CYS A 156 16.14 -9.40 18.93
N THR A 157 16.56 -8.36 18.24
CA THR A 157 17.84 -7.68 18.54
C THR A 157 17.78 -6.96 19.89
N PRO A 158 18.93 -6.73 20.55
CA PRO A 158 18.97 -5.94 21.80
C PRO A 158 18.41 -4.52 21.65
N SER A 159 18.36 -3.99 20.44
CA SER A 159 17.76 -2.69 20.11
C SER A 159 16.26 -2.79 19.74
N SER A 160 15.63 -3.96 19.85
CA SER A 160 14.22 -4.14 19.52
C SER A 160 13.32 -3.29 20.42
N LEU A 161 12.14 -2.94 19.91
CA LEU A 161 11.16 -2.16 20.68
C LEU A 161 10.69 -2.90 21.95
N CYS A 162 10.74 -4.24 21.93
CA CYS A 162 10.44 -5.07 23.08
C CYS A 162 11.50 -4.88 24.20
N HIS A 163 12.80 -4.90 23.90
CA HIS A 163 13.86 -4.61 24.86
C HIS A 163 13.76 -3.19 25.39
N ARG A 164 13.56 -2.22 24.50
CA ARG A 164 13.37 -0.81 24.86
C ARG A 164 12.19 -0.61 25.82
N TYR A 165 11.09 -1.34 25.62
CA TYR A 165 9.95 -1.33 26.53
C TYR A 165 10.34 -1.85 27.93
N LEU A 166 11.03 -2.98 27.99
CA LEU A 166 11.48 -3.54 29.27
C LEU A 166 12.47 -2.65 30.02
N ASP A 167 13.33 -1.93 29.29
CA ASP A 167 14.30 -1.02 29.90
C ASP A 167 13.66 0.25 30.43
N SER A 168 12.64 0.76 29.75
CA SER A 168 11.90 1.98 30.12
C SER A 168 10.72 1.71 31.06
N SER A 169 10.26 0.45 31.19
CA SER A 169 9.14 0.08 32.04
C SER A 169 9.59 -0.05 33.50
N GLY A 170 8.73 0.42 34.41
CA GLY A 170 8.98 0.32 35.86
C GLY A 170 9.06 -1.14 36.36
N GLN A 171 9.49 -1.32 37.64
CA GLN A 171 9.62 -2.65 38.27
C GLN A 171 8.36 -3.53 38.18
N VAL A 172 7.16 -2.93 38.11
CA VAL A 172 5.88 -3.66 38.02
C VAL A 172 5.76 -4.43 36.72
N ASP A 173 6.15 -3.82 35.59
CA ASP A 173 6.04 -4.47 34.29
C ASP A 173 7.13 -5.51 34.08
N LYS A 174 8.34 -5.29 34.59
CA LYS A 174 9.39 -6.31 34.63
C LYS A 174 8.97 -7.53 35.45
N LYS A 175 8.32 -7.33 36.61
CA LYS A 175 7.79 -8.40 37.43
C LYS A 175 6.69 -9.20 36.73
N ARG A 176 5.82 -8.51 35.95
CA ARG A 176 4.80 -9.15 35.10
C ARG A 176 5.42 -9.93 33.95
N ALA A 177 6.43 -9.38 33.29
CA ALA A 177 7.15 -10.05 32.21
C ALA A 177 7.84 -11.35 32.71
N LEU A 178 8.42 -11.33 33.90
CA LEU A 178 9.02 -12.52 34.55
C LEU A 178 8.00 -13.62 34.89
N GLN A 179 6.73 -13.28 35.01
CA GLN A 179 5.67 -14.29 35.13
C GLN A 179 5.41 -15.02 33.79
N CYS A 180 5.73 -14.38 32.66
CA CYS A 180 5.57 -14.94 31.32
C CYS A 180 6.74 -15.82 30.88
N ALA A 181 7.96 -15.49 31.29
CA ALA A 181 9.15 -16.24 30.94
C ALA A 181 10.17 -16.17 32.09
N SER A 182 10.80 -17.28 32.39
CA SER A 182 11.89 -17.36 33.39
C SER A 182 13.13 -16.55 32.94
N ASN A 183 13.28 -16.37 31.65
CA ASN A 183 14.28 -15.50 31.04
C ASN A 183 13.57 -14.51 30.06
N LEU A 184 13.82 -13.20 30.20
CA LEU A 184 13.25 -12.15 29.37
C LEU A 184 14.05 -11.92 28.07
N ASP A 185 15.20 -12.53 27.93
CA ASP A 185 16.02 -12.47 26.73
C ASP A 185 15.95 -13.82 25.97
N PRO A 186 15.64 -13.82 24.66
CA PRO A 186 15.36 -12.68 23.79
C PRO A 186 13.94 -12.14 23.89
N CYS A 187 13.82 -10.80 23.87
CA CYS A 187 12.57 -10.08 23.77
C CYS A 187 12.33 -9.63 22.32
N CYS A 188 11.35 -10.24 21.69
CA CYS A 188 11.11 -10.08 20.26
C CYS A 188 9.91 -9.18 19.97
N THR A 189 10.00 -8.41 18.89
CA THR A 189 8.92 -7.57 18.35
C THR A 189 8.37 -8.18 17.07
N PHE A 190 7.04 -8.28 16.99
CA PHE A 190 6.32 -8.76 15.81
C PHE A 190 5.22 -7.76 15.41
N VAL A 191 5.23 -7.29 14.14
CA VAL A 191 4.17 -6.44 13.60
C VAL A 191 3.14 -7.33 12.91
N ALA A 192 1.91 -7.33 13.42
CA ALA A 192 0.82 -8.17 12.93
C ALA A 192 -0.17 -7.37 12.07
N GLY A 193 -0.73 -8.01 11.03
CA GLY A 193 -1.79 -7.45 10.21
C GLY A 193 -1.31 -6.71 8.96
N GLY A 194 -2.19 -5.89 8.38
CA GLY A 194 -1.88 -5.02 7.24
C GLY A 194 -2.18 -5.61 5.86
N MET A 195 -2.61 -6.86 5.78
CA MET A 195 -3.13 -7.44 4.53
C MET A 195 -4.67 -7.54 4.57
N PRO A 196 -5.37 -7.42 3.44
CA PRO A 196 -6.83 -7.58 3.38
C PRO A 196 -7.31 -8.95 3.89
N SER A 197 -6.45 -9.95 3.89
CA SER A 197 -6.69 -11.31 4.38
C SER A 197 -6.14 -11.57 5.79
N ALA A 198 -5.73 -10.52 6.51
CA ALA A 198 -5.19 -10.67 7.86
C ALA A 198 -6.31 -10.85 8.89
N TYR A 199 -6.90 -12.03 8.95
CA TYR A 199 -7.97 -12.37 9.89
C TYR A 199 -7.53 -13.28 11.04
N LYS A 200 -6.25 -13.63 11.13
CA LYS A 200 -5.71 -14.39 12.28
C LYS A 200 -4.29 -13.94 12.63
N ILE A 201 -4.01 -13.95 13.93
CA ILE A 201 -2.67 -13.82 14.48
C ILE A 201 -2.35 -15.18 15.11
N ARG A 202 -1.43 -15.92 14.49
CA ARG A 202 -1.03 -17.26 14.94
C ARG A 202 0.49 -17.38 14.89
N LEU A 203 1.07 -17.79 16.02
CA LEU A 203 2.47 -18.18 16.14
C LEU A 203 2.52 -19.71 16.16
N HIS A 204 2.72 -20.33 15.01
CA HIS A 204 2.71 -21.79 14.90
C HIS A 204 4.10 -22.34 15.18
N ASN A 205 4.21 -23.31 16.11
CA ASN A 205 5.45 -24.01 16.50
C ASN A 205 6.62 -23.09 16.85
N SER A 206 6.33 -21.89 17.36
CA SER A 206 7.37 -20.88 17.58
C SER A 206 8.03 -20.97 18.95
N GLY A 207 7.43 -21.65 19.89
CA GLY A 207 7.84 -21.61 21.29
C GLY A 207 7.67 -20.22 21.95
N CYS A 208 7.28 -19.21 21.18
CA CYS A 208 7.10 -17.85 21.70
C CYS A 208 5.89 -17.73 22.61
N ARG A 209 6.00 -16.85 23.60
CA ARG A 209 4.89 -16.43 24.46
C ARG A 209 4.60 -14.96 24.23
N ALA A 210 3.36 -14.63 23.84
CA ALA A 210 2.96 -13.25 23.67
C ALA A 210 2.72 -12.61 25.04
N PHE A 211 3.32 -11.43 25.23
CA PHE A 211 3.23 -10.70 26.48
C PHE A 211 2.27 -9.51 26.39
N ARG A 212 2.41 -8.69 25.33
CA ARG A 212 1.58 -7.50 25.10
C ARG A 212 1.41 -7.24 23.62
N SER A 213 0.30 -6.58 23.28
CA SER A 213 0.10 -5.95 21.98
C SER A 213 -0.09 -4.45 22.16
N ILE A 214 0.67 -3.70 21.42
CA ILE A 214 0.66 -2.24 21.40
C ILE A 214 0.11 -1.79 20.04
N ILE A 215 -0.83 -0.85 20.07
CA ILE A 215 -1.38 -0.25 18.86
C ILE A 215 -0.72 1.11 18.59
N HIS A 216 -0.60 1.45 17.31
CA HIS A 216 -0.01 2.73 16.87
C HIS A 216 1.33 3.06 17.56
N LEU A 217 2.18 2.03 17.74
CA LEU A 217 3.44 2.18 18.43
C LEU A 217 4.29 3.29 17.78
N ASP A 218 4.58 4.32 18.56
CA ASP A 218 5.44 5.43 18.18
C ASP A 218 6.76 5.31 18.97
N PRO A 219 7.88 4.98 18.32
CA PRO A 219 9.16 4.84 19.00
C PRO A 219 9.69 6.12 19.66
N GLU A 220 9.22 7.29 19.23
CA GLU A 220 9.64 8.58 19.79
C GLU A 220 8.94 8.91 21.12
N LYS A 221 7.82 8.24 21.42
CA LYS A 221 7.08 8.43 22.66
C LYS A 221 7.62 7.51 23.77
N PRO A 222 7.56 7.97 25.04
CA PRO A 222 7.85 7.11 26.18
C PRO A 222 6.92 5.89 26.22
N ALA A 223 7.43 4.73 26.59
CA ALA A 223 6.68 3.47 26.62
C ALA A 223 5.40 3.51 27.48
N VAL A 224 5.36 4.38 28.49
CA VAL A 224 4.18 4.60 29.34
C VAL A 224 2.98 5.20 28.59
N GLN A 225 3.22 5.85 27.43
CA GLN A 225 2.18 6.46 26.60
C GLN A 225 1.71 5.52 25.48
N TRP A 226 2.26 4.31 25.39
CA TRP A 226 1.83 3.36 24.38
C TRP A 226 0.51 2.70 24.76
N GLU A 227 -0.41 2.65 23.82
CA GLU A 227 -1.75 2.08 24.03
C GLU A 227 -1.76 0.57 23.82
N GLU A 228 -2.30 -0.17 24.78
CA GLU A 228 -2.44 -1.62 24.71
C GLU A 228 -3.74 -2.01 24.02
N GLY A 229 -3.67 -3.08 23.22
CA GLY A 229 -4.83 -3.67 22.56
C GLY A 229 -4.49 -4.31 21.23
N LEU A 230 -5.52 -4.79 20.56
CA LEU A 230 -5.49 -5.24 19.18
C LEU A 230 -6.48 -4.39 18.37
N GLU A 231 -5.99 -3.70 17.37
CA GLU A 231 -6.82 -2.92 16.48
C GLU A 231 -7.31 -3.78 15.31
N ILE A 232 -8.62 -3.84 15.15
CA ILE A 232 -9.30 -4.44 14.03
C ILE A 232 -10.14 -3.39 13.31
N GLN A 233 -10.34 -3.55 12.02
CA GLN A 233 -11.17 -2.67 11.20
C GLN A 233 -12.28 -3.45 10.53
N TRP A 234 -13.38 -2.76 10.19
CA TRP A 234 -14.47 -3.34 9.41
C TRP A 234 -14.64 -2.62 8.08
N THR A 235 -15.16 -3.36 7.11
CA THR A 235 -15.56 -2.81 5.82
C THR A 235 -16.98 -2.25 5.92
N PRO A 236 -17.28 -1.06 5.34
CA PRO A 236 -18.65 -0.53 5.34
C PRO A 236 -19.63 -1.52 4.72
N PRO A 237 -20.80 -1.72 5.32
CA PRO A 237 -21.80 -2.59 4.73
C PRO A 237 -22.37 -2.01 3.43
N PRO A 238 -22.60 -2.83 2.42
CA PRO A 238 -23.43 -2.44 1.29
C PRO A 238 -24.89 -2.23 1.75
N GLU A 239 -25.74 -1.70 0.85
CA GLU A 239 -27.17 -1.56 1.14
C GLU A 239 -27.77 -2.90 1.63
N PRO A 240 -28.69 -2.88 2.63
CA PRO A 240 -29.21 -4.09 3.26
C PRO A 240 -29.98 -4.96 2.28
N VAL A 241 -29.87 -6.26 2.45
CA VAL A 241 -30.65 -7.27 1.70
C VAL A 241 -32.11 -7.18 2.13
N CYS A 242 -33.05 -7.28 1.18
CA CYS A 242 -34.47 -7.29 1.43
C CYS A 242 -35.12 -8.53 0.80
N LYS A 243 -36.24 -8.96 1.38
CA LYS A 243 -37.16 -9.98 0.79
C LYS A 243 -38.39 -9.32 0.23
N THR A 244 -38.89 -8.28 0.91
CA THR A 244 -40.07 -7.51 0.55
C THR A 244 -39.80 -6.01 0.68
N GLN A 245 -40.71 -5.18 0.14
CA GLN A 245 -40.59 -3.72 0.28
C GLN A 245 -40.71 -3.26 1.75
N LEU A 246 -41.29 -4.05 2.64
CA LEU A 246 -41.43 -3.74 4.05
C LEU A 246 -40.09 -3.73 4.80
N ASP A 247 -39.11 -4.44 4.26
CA ASP A 247 -37.75 -4.50 4.82
C ASP A 247 -36.95 -3.21 4.56
N CYS A 248 -37.44 -2.34 3.67
CA CYS A 248 -36.76 -1.14 3.21
C CYS A 248 -37.34 0.13 3.83
N SER A 249 -36.49 1.14 4.06
CA SER A 249 -36.91 2.46 4.50
C SER A 249 -37.77 3.16 3.43
N ARG A 250 -38.56 4.18 3.82
CA ARG A 250 -39.40 4.98 2.90
C ARG A 250 -38.62 5.63 1.75
N ALA A 251 -37.31 5.82 1.94
CA ALA A 251 -36.42 6.45 0.96
C ALA A 251 -35.73 5.43 0.04
N SER A 252 -36.05 4.13 0.13
CA SER A 252 -35.44 3.06 -0.66
C SER A 252 -36.49 2.07 -1.21
N LYS A 253 -36.08 1.33 -2.25
CA LYS A 253 -36.92 0.27 -2.87
C LYS A 253 -36.15 -1.03 -2.88
N CYS A 254 -36.88 -2.13 -2.64
CA CYS A 254 -36.34 -3.48 -2.76
C CYS A 254 -36.21 -3.86 -4.23
N LEU A 255 -35.00 -3.79 -4.77
CA LEU A 255 -34.66 -4.02 -6.17
C LEU A 255 -33.49 -4.97 -6.33
N HIS A 256 -33.35 -5.63 -7.48
CA HIS A 256 -32.19 -6.43 -7.80
C HIS A 256 -30.94 -5.56 -7.91
N SER A 257 -29.91 -5.86 -7.12
CA SER A 257 -28.58 -5.26 -7.25
C SER A 257 -27.83 -5.96 -8.39
N GLY A 258 -27.30 -5.18 -9.34
CA GLY A 258 -26.61 -5.69 -10.53
C GLY A 258 -25.34 -6.52 -10.25
N LEU A 259 -24.82 -6.52 -9.02
CA LEU A 259 -23.54 -7.17 -8.69
C LEU A 259 -23.64 -8.63 -8.23
N ASN A 260 -24.81 -9.13 -7.75
CA ASN A 260 -24.93 -10.53 -7.29
C ASN A 260 -26.35 -11.12 -7.39
N GLY A 261 -27.27 -10.51 -8.13
CA GLY A 261 -28.66 -11.02 -8.30
C GLY A 261 -29.51 -11.03 -7.03
N ARG A 262 -29.01 -10.52 -5.90
CA ARG A 262 -29.75 -10.44 -4.64
C ARG A 262 -30.57 -9.16 -4.56
N LEU A 263 -31.78 -9.25 -3.97
CA LEU A 263 -32.60 -8.08 -3.71
C LEU A 263 -31.98 -7.22 -2.59
N ARG A 264 -31.83 -5.91 -2.83
CA ARG A 264 -31.31 -4.93 -1.87
C ARG A 264 -32.17 -3.67 -1.82
N CYS A 265 -32.14 -2.97 -0.69
CA CYS A 265 -32.84 -1.71 -0.49
C CYS A 265 -32.09 -0.54 -1.16
N LEU A 266 -32.21 -0.40 -2.47
CA LEU A 266 -31.56 0.68 -3.23
C LEU A 266 -32.26 2.02 -3.00
N CYS A 267 -31.49 3.08 -2.84
CA CYS A 267 -32.02 4.42 -2.59
C CYS A 267 -32.84 4.96 -3.75
N ASN A 268 -33.96 5.61 -3.45
CA ASN A 268 -34.81 6.29 -4.43
C ASN A 268 -34.06 7.42 -5.14
N LYS A 269 -34.51 7.78 -6.35
CA LYS A 269 -33.94 8.89 -7.12
C LYS A 269 -33.89 10.18 -6.27
N GLY A 270 -32.70 10.77 -6.13
CA GLY A 270 -32.47 11.95 -5.29
C GLY A 270 -32.03 11.66 -3.86
N TYR A 271 -31.83 10.39 -3.49
CA TYR A 271 -31.23 9.95 -2.24
C TYR A 271 -29.92 9.22 -2.51
N HIS A 272 -29.05 9.14 -1.51
CA HIS A 272 -27.83 8.36 -1.53
C HIS A 272 -27.73 7.54 -0.24
N TRP A 273 -27.05 6.39 -0.32
CA TRP A 273 -26.80 5.54 0.83
C TRP A 273 -25.71 6.16 1.71
N ASP A 274 -26.00 6.33 2.97
CA ASP A 274 -25.06 6.78 3.98
C ASP A 274 -24.61 5.59 4.84
N HIS A 275 -23.34 5.24 4.73
CA HIS A 275 -22.76 4.09 5.42
C HIS A 275 -22.63 4.29 6.94
N GLY A 276 -22.58 5.54 7.42
CA GLY A 276 -22.45 5.87 8.84
C GLY A 276 -23.79 5.82 9.59
N VAL A 277 -24.90 6.10 8.87
CA VAL A 277 -26.26 6.09 9.44
C VAL A 277 -27.05 4.86 9.03
N GLY A 278 -26.61 4.15 7.98
CA GLY A 278 -27.31 2.97 7.44
C GLY A 278 -28.68 3.27 6.84
N THR A 279 -28.86 4.45 6.26
CA THR A 279 -30.11 4.88 5.63
C THR A 279 -29.85 5.69 4.36
N CYS A 280 -30.89 5.79 3.51
CA CYS A 280 -30.86 6.67 2.35
C CYS A 280 -31.14 8.12 2.75
N LEU A 281 -30.15 8.99 2.63
CA LEU A 281 -30.25 10.42 2.89
C LEU A 281 -30.57 11.19 1.61
N ARG A 282 -31.38 12.24 1.73
CA ARG A 282 -31.77 13.10 0.60
C ARG A 282 -30.59 13.95 0.13
N LYS A 283 -30.26 13.89 -1.15
CA LYS A 283 -29.31 14.85 -1.75
C LYS A 283 -29.87 16.26 -1.57
N LYS A 284 -29.14 17.14 -0.89
CA LYS A 284 -29.53 18.56 -0.78
C LYS A 284 -29.66 19.15 -2.19
N ARG A 285 -30.91 19.40 -2.59
CA ARG A 285 -31.20 20.05 -3.86
C ARG A 285 -31.12 21.54 -3.60
N ASN A 286 -30.28 22.27 -4.30
CA ASN A 286 -30.35 23.73 -4.37
C ASN A 286 -31.67 24.08 -5.10
N THR A 287 -32.73 24.32 -4.35
CA THR A 287 -34.00 24.80 -4.90
C THR A 287 -33.94 26.31 -4.99
N LYS A 288 -33.93 26.81 -6.21
CA LYS A 288 -34.38 28.17 -6.53
C LYS A 288 -35.91 28.13 -6.46
N ALA A 289 -36.50 28.85 -5.54
CA ALA A 289 -37.92 29.17 -5.62
C ALA A 289 -38.27 30.44 -4.85
N GLY A 290 -38.91 31.37 -5.52
CA GLY A 290 -39.88 32.31 -5.00
C GLY A 290 -39.39 33.75 -4.76
N LEU A 291 -39.32 34.49 -5.82
CA LEU A 291 -39.21 35.95 -5.84
C LEU A 291 -40.60 36.55 -5.64
N SER A 292 -40.86 37.27 -4.54
CA SER A 292 -41.67 38.49 -4.54
C SER A 292 -41.67 39.17 -3.17
N LEU A 293 -41.41 40.43 -3.15
CA LEU A 293 -41.66 41.44 -2.15
C LEU A 293 -40.83 41.43 -0.86
N LYS A 294 -39.61 41.92 -0.95
CA LYS A 294 -38.90 42.74 0.06
C LYS A 294 -37.58 43.24 -0.57
N VAL A 295 -37.73 44.06 -1.60
CA VAL A 295 -36.61 44.39 -2.53
C VAL A 295 -35.68 45.48 -2.02
N SER A 296 -35.95 46.20 -0.91
CA SER A 296 -35.10 47.31 -0.50
C SER A 296 -34.19 47.05 0.70
N MET A 297 -34.50 46.09 1.58
CA MET A 297 -33.56 45.69 2.66
C MET A 297 -32.78 44.43 2.32
N GLY A 298 -33.25 43.59 1.39
CA GLY A 298 -32.59 42.37 0.97
C GLY A 298 -31.36 42.63 0.10
N VAL A 299 -31.34 43.72 -0.69
CA VAL A 299 -30.22 44.03 -1.59
C VAL A 299 -28.94 44.40 -0.84
N ILE A 300 -29.06 45.22 0.22
CA ILE A 300 -27.89 45.61 1.05
C ILE A 300 -27.38 44.43 1.87
N SER A 301 -28.29 43.62 2.42
CA SER A 301 -27.92 42.38 3.12
C SER A 301 -27.31 41.33 2.20
N PHE A 302 -27.82 41.22 0.96
CA PHE A 302 -27.27 40.29 -0.06
C PHE A 302 -25.88 40.73 -0.51
N PHE A 303 -25.66 42.00 -0.77
CA PHE A 303 -24.34 42.53 -1.15
C PHE A 303 -23.32 42.40 0.01
N SER A 304 -23.72 42.67 1.26
CA SER A 304 -22.83 42.47 2.39
C SER A 304 -22.53 40.98 2.66
N LEU A 305 -23.51 40.09 2.48
CA LEU A 305 -23.31 38.65 2.56
C LEU A 305 -22.44 38.13 1.42
N ALA A 306 -22.65 38.63 0.20
CA ALA A 306 -21.83 38.26 -0.97
C ALA A 306 -20.38 38.75 -0.81
N VAL A 307 -20.17 39.96 -0.31
CA VAL A 307 -18.82 40.49 0.00
C VAL A 307 -18.19 39.71 1.16
N ALA A 308 -18.94 39.36 2.21
CA ALA A 308 -18.43 38.51 3.29
C ALA A 308 -18.08 37.08 2.79
N MET A 309 -18.93 36.48 1.96
CA MET A 309 -18.68 35.16 1.37
C MET A 309 -17.49 35.18 0.40
N THR A 310 -17.35 36.21 -0.43
CA THR A 310 -16.17 36.38 -1.29
C THR A 310 -14.92 36.65 -0.47
N ALA A 311 -14.98 37.46 0.56
CA ALA A 311 -13.86 37.69 1.48
C ALA A 311 -13.46 36.40 2.23
N ILE A 312 -14.43 35.58 2.68
CA ILE A 312 -14.16 34.28 3.30
C ILE A 312 -13.59 33.30 2.27
N ALA A 313 -14.11 33.27 1.04
CA ALA A 313 -13.60 32.42 -0.02
C ALA A 313 -12.16 32.83 -0.42
N VAL A 314 -11.90 34.12 -0.56
CA VAL A 314 -10.55 34.66 -0.82
C VAL A 314 -9.61 34.38 0.36
N ARG A 315 -10.04 34.58 1.61
CA ARG A 315 -9.23 34.23 2.79
C ARG A 315 -8.96 32.74 2.89
N ARG A 316 -9.94 31.87 2.59
CA ARG A 316 -9.74 30.42 2.54
C ARG A 316 -8.79 30.02 1.42
N SER A 317 -8.96 30.59 0.23
CA SER A 317 -8.06 30.38 -0.90
C SER A 317 -6.63 30.86 -0.59
N TRP A 318 -6.49 32.02 0.04
CA TRP A 318 -5.19 32.56 0.49
C TRP A 318 -4.55 31.70 1.58
N LYS A 319 -5.35 31.23 2.55
CA LYS A 319 -4.86 30.36 3.62
C LYS A 319 -4.41 28.99 3.08
N LEU A 320 -5.16 28.41 2.13
CA LEU A 320 -4.81 27.17 1.44
C LEU A 320 -3.54 27.37 0.57
N SER A 321 -3.48 28.46 -0.19
CA SER A 321 -2.30 28.79 -1.02
C SER A 321 -1.05 29.01 -0.17
N ASN A 322 -1.16 29.74 0.95
CA ASN A 322 -0.04 29.94 1.88
C ASN A 322 0.38 28.65 2.60
N GLN A 323 -0.56 27.75 2.88
CA GLN A 323 -0.26 26.46 3.48
C GLN A 323 0.45 25.55 2.49
N GLN A 324 -0.02 25.52 1.23
CA GLN A 324 0.65 24.81 0.12
C GLN A 324 2.04 25.38 -0.15
N ALA A 325 2.21 26.69 -0.17
CA ALA A 325 3.51 27.33 -0.35
C ALA A 325 4.50 27.02 0.80
N ARG A 326 4.03 26.94 2.06
CA ARG A 326 4.85 26.54 3.20
C ARG A 326 5.29 25.07 3.09
N VAL A 327 4.38 24.17 2.69
CA VAL A 327 4.69 22.76 2.49
C VAL A 327 5.64 22.57 1.31
N ALA A 328 5.43 23.31 0.20
CA ALA A 328 6.32 23.29 -0.94
C ALA A 328 7.73 23.79 -0.57
N LYS A 329 7.82 24.89 0.19
CA LYS A 329 9.09 25.43 0.67
C LYS A 329 9.81 24.45 1.62
N ALA A 330 9.09 23.83 2.56
CA ALA A 330 9.67 22.81 3.43
C ALA A 330 10.19 21.60 2.64
N ARG A 331 9.48 21.17 1.59
CA ARG A 331 9.94 20.12 0.66
C ARG A 331 11.19 20.55 -0.12
N GLU A 332 11.21 21.80 -0.59
CA GLU A 332 12.36 22.36 -1.29
C GLU A 332 13.58 22.45 -0.36
N ASP A 333 13.39 22.91 0.87
CA ASP A 333 14.47 23.00 1.88
C ASP A 333 15.01 21.60 2.23
N MET A 334 14.13 20.58 2.34
CA MET A 334 14.54 19.18 2.52
C MET A 334 15.36 18.67 1.32
N LEU A 335 14.93 18.95 0.09
CA LEU A 335 15.67 18.56 -1.11
C LEU A 335 17.04 19.24 -1.21
N ARG A 336 17.11 20.51 -0.85
CA ARG A 336 18.38 21.27 -0.83
C ARG A 336 19.34 20.75 0.24
N SER A 337 18.83 20.40 1.42
CA SER A 337 19.64 19.86 2.52
C SER A 337 20.12 18.43 2.25
N SER A 338 19.30 17.63 1.55
CA SER A 338 19.63 16.25 1.17
C SER A 338 20.67 16.15 0.05
N ASN A 339 20.78 17.16 -0.83
CA ASN A 339 21.58 17.09 -2.06
C ASN A 339 23.03 17.56 -1.93
N GLY A 340 23.59 17.77 -0.74
CA GLY A 340 25.02 18.07 -0.56
C GLY A 340 25.57 19.18 -1.48
N GLY A 341 24.74 20.16 -1.90
CA GLY A 341 25.14 21.28 -2.74
C GLY A 341 25.01 21.08 -4.26
N LYS A 342 24.62 19.90 -4.77
CA LYS A 342 24.27 19.72 -6.18
C LYS A 342 22.79 20.06 -6.38
N SER A 343 22.50 21.18 -7.02
CA SER A 343 21.14 21.68 -7.27
C SER A 343 20.52 20.96 -8.44
N SER A 344 19.58 20.04 -8.21
CA SER A 344 18.64 19.60 -9.23
C SER A 344 17.78 20.78 -9.66
N ARG A 345 17.49 20.92 -10.97
CA ARG A 345 16.63 22.01 -11.49
C ARG A 345 15.24 21.92 -10.87
N MET A 346 14.77 23.01 -10.28
CA MET A 346 13.40 23.11 -9.80
C MET A 346 12.52 23.64 -10.92
N PHE A 347 11.49 22.89 -11.26
CA PHE A 347 10.51 23.23 -12.28
C PHE A 347 9.25 23.79 -11.64
N HIS A 348 8.59 24.75 -12.31
CA HIS A 348 7.31 25.27 -11.89
C HIS A 348 6.15 24.39 -12.35
N LEU A 349 5.11 24.24 -11.51
CA LEU A 349 3.93 23.45 -11.86
C LEU A 349 3.24 23.96 -13.14
N LYS A 350 3.26 25.28 -13.37
CA LYS A 350 2.72 25.91 -14.60
C LYS A 350 3.48 25.45 -15.85
N GLU A 351 4.81 25.31 -15.74
CA GLU A 351 5.66 24.81 -16.81
C GLU A 351 5.32 23.34 -17.11
N MET A 352 5.20 22.51 -16.08
CA MET A 352 4.86 21.09 -16.22
C MET A 352 3.45 20.88 -16.80
N LYS A 353 2.46 21.66 -16.37
CA LYS A 353 1.13 21.64 -16.97
C LYS A 353 1.17 21.97 -18.46
N LYS A 354 1.96 22.97 -18.86
CA LYS A 354 2.13 23.33 -20.28
C LYS A 354 2.83 22.21 -21.04
N ALA A 355 3.94 21.70 -20.50
CA ALA A 355 4.74 20.65 -21.13
C ALA A 355 3.93 19.36 -21.38
N THR A 356 3.04 18.97 -20.44
CA THR A 356 2.25 17.75 -20.52
C THR A 356 0.84 17.94 -21.11
N ASN A 357 0.54 19.12 -21.65
CA ASN A 357 -0.83 19.49 -22.06
C ASN A 357 -1.85 19.24 -20.93
N ASN A 358 -1.57 19.83 -19.76
CA ASN A 358 -2.37 19.68 -18.53
C ASN A 358 -2.56 18.21 -18.08
N PHE A 359 -1.49 17.41 -18.18
CA PHE A 359 -1.50 15.97 -17.87
C PHE A 359 -2.54 15.21 -18.70
N SER A 360 -2.56 15.46 -20.00
CA SER A 360 -3.48 14.84 -20.95
C SER A 360 -3.29 13.32 -20.96
N LYS A 361 -4.41 12.58 -21.02
CA LYS A 361 -4.40 11.11 -21.13
C LYS A 361 -3.68 10.62 -22.39
N GLU A 362 -3.67 11.40 -23.46
CA GLU A 362 -2.99 11.10 -24.71
C GLU A 362 -1.46 11.12 -24.58
N ARG A 363 -0.94 11.76 -23.53
CA ARG A 363 0.49 11.86 -23.25
C ARG A 363 0.96 10.87 -22.16
N VAL A 364 0.09 9.98 -21.71
CA VAL A 364 0.46 8.94 -20.73
C VAL A 364 1.36 7.92 -21.39
N LEU A 365 2.57 7.77 -20.86
CA LEU A 365 3.55 6.74 -21.26
C LEU A 365 3.34 5.45 -20.48
N GLY A 366 2.97 5.55 -19.20
CA GLY A 366 2.73 4.41 -18.34
C GLY A 366 1.99 4.80 -17.06
N SER A 367 1.29 3.82 -16.46
CA SER A 367 0.57 3.96 -15.20
C SER A 367 0.87 2.76 -14.31
N GLY A 368 1.22 3.00 -13.05
CA GLY A 368 1.61 1.95 -12.12
C GLY A 368 1.31 2.27 -10.66
N GLY A 369 1.83 1.43 -9.76
CA GLY A 369 1.66 1.58 -8.31
C GLY A 369 2.18 2.91 -7.76
N PHE A 370 3.17 3.48 -8.39
CA PHE A 370 3.87 4.71 -7.97
C PHE A 370 3.27 5.99 -8.57
N GLY A 371 2.37 5.89 -9.56
CA GLY A 371 1.76 7.03 -10.23
C GLY A 371 1.67 6.88 -11.73
N GLU A 372 1.59 8.00 -12.43
CA GLU A 372 1.52 8.08 -13.88
C GLU A 372 2.73 8.81 -14.44
N VAL A 373 3.22 8.35 -15.59
CA VAL A 373 4.33 8.96 -16.33
C VAL A 373 3.78 9.57 -17.61
N TYR A 374 4.08 10.84 -17.85
CA TYR A 374 3.61 11.59 -19.01
C TYR A 374 4.78 12.01 -19.91
N LYS A 375 4.58 11.95 -21.22
CA LYS A 375 5.46 12.62 -22.19
C LYS A 375 5.24 14.12 -22.11
N GLY A 376 6.30 14.88 -21.89
CA GLY A 376 6.28 16.33 -21.84
C GLY A 376 7.21 16.93 -22.90
N GLU A 377 6.97 18.18 -23.27
CA GLU A 377 7.83 18.98 -24.12
C GLU A 377 8.06 20.34 -23.47
N LEU A 378 9.30 20.62 -23.12
CA LEU A 378 9.70 21.88 -22.50
C LEU A 378 9.66 23.03 -23.52
N GLN A 379 9.80 24.26 -23.02
CA GLN A 379 9.74 25.45 -23.90
C GLN A 379 10.91 25.55 -24.89
N ASP A 380 12.03 24.90 -24.56
CA ASP A 380 13.23 24.80 -25.41
C ASP A 380 13.17 23.64 -26.43
N GLY A 381 12.04 22.95 -26.52
CA GLY A 381 11.86 21.79 -27.39
C GLY A 381 12.36 20.47 -26.78
N THR A 382 12.96 20.48 -25.59
CA THR A 382 13.44 19.25 -24.95
C THR A 382 12.27 18.34 -24.57
N VAL A 383 12.29 17.09 -25.07
CA VAL A 383 11.30 16.08 -24.70
C VAL A 383 11.69 15.43 -23.38
N VAL A 384 10.73 15.31 -22.47
CA VAL A 384 10.94 14.82 -21.10
C VAL A 384 9.89 13.78 -20.70
N ALA A 385 10.22 12.95 -19.72
CA ALA A 385 9.26 12.10 -19.03
C ALA A 385 8.94 12.72 -17.66
N VAL A 386 7.66 12.97 -17.39
CA VAL A 386 7.17 13.60 -16.15
C VAL A 386 6.43 12.54 -15.34
N LYS A 387 7.06 12.06 -14.27
CA LYS A 387 6.49 11.08 -13.33
C LYS A 387 5.74 11.83 -12.22
N SER A 388 4.44 11.58 -12.09
CA SER A 388 3.56 12.17 -11.09
C SER A 388 3.28 11.16 -9.99
N ALA A 389 3.56 11.49 -8.73
CA ALA A 389 3.25 10.63 -7.60
C ALA A 389 1.74 10.58 -7.32
N ARG A 390 1.21 9.46 -6.77
CA ARG A 390 -0.22 9.35 -6.41
C ARG A 390 -0.61 10.26 -5.25
N VAL A 391 -1.82 10.82 -5.34
CA VAL A 391 -2.41 11.68 -4.30
C VAL A 391 -2.65 10.92 -3.00
N GLY A 392 -2.34 11.56 -1.86
CA GLY A 392 -2.79 11.11 -0.54
C GLY A 392 -1.95 10.00 0.13
N ASN A 393 -0.85 9.59 -0.46
CA ASN A 393 0.03 8.59 0.13
C ASN A 393 1.34 9.23 0.62
N ILE A 394 1.53 9.32 1.94
CA ILE A 394 2.77 9.84 2.56
C ILE A 394 3.99 9.08 2.08
N LYS A 395 3.88 7.77 1.88
CA LYS A 395 4.96 6.93 1.33
C LYS A 395 5.39 7.35 -0.07
N SER A 396 4.47 7.90 -0.88
CA SER A 396 4.82 8.40 -2.23
C SER A 396 5.74 9.63 -2.17
N ILE A 397 5.58 10.48 -1.17
CA ILE A 397 6.44 11.66 -0.99
C ILE A 397 7.84 11.24 -0.54
N GLU A 398 7.93 10.31 0.42
CA GLU A 398 9.21 9.75 0.87
C GLU A 398 9.97 9.06 -0.27
N GLN A 399 9.26 8.33 -1.12
CA GLN A 399 9.84 7.69 -2.30
C GLN A 399 10.37 8.72 -3.31
N VAL A 400 9.62 9.79 -3.57
CA VAL A 400 10.09 10.89 -4.44
C VAL A 400 11.35 11.55 -3.87
N LEU A 401 11.36 11.87 -2.58
CA LEU A 401 12.53 12.48 -1.93
C LEU A 401 13.74 11.54 -1.98
N ASN A 402 13.53 10.24 -1.75
CA ASN A 402 14.56 9.22 -1.85
C ASN A 402 15.09 9.11 -3.28
N GLU A 403 14.20 9.03 -4.28
CA GLU A 403 14.57 8.91 -5.69
C GLU A 403 15.34 10.14 -6.19
N VAL A 404 14.87 11.36 -5.85
CA VAL A 404 15.59 12.60 -6.17
C VAL A 404 16.94 12.65 -5.45
N GLY A 405 17.00 12.28 -4.16
CA GLY A 405 18.23 12.25 -3.38
C GLY A 405 19.29 11.31 -3.96
N ILE A 406 18.89 10.14 -4.43
CA ILE A 406 19.77 9.15 -5.06
C ILE A 406 20.21 9.63 -6.46
N LEU A 407 19.27 9.95 -7.33
CA LEU A 407 19.56 10.29 -8.72
C LEU A 407 20.34 11.59 -8.89
N SER A 408 20.29 12.50 -7.92
CA SER A 408 21.12 13.71 -7.94
C SER A 408 22.61 13.42 -7.65
N GLN A 409 22.94 12.25 -7.11
CA GLN A 409 24.31 11.85 -6.75
C GLN A 409 24.97 10.94 -7.80
N VAL A 410 24.18 10.37 -8.72
CA VAL A 410 24.67 9.42 -9.73
C VAL A 410 24.63 10.03 -11.13
N ASN A 411 25.59 9.62 -11.95
CA ASN A 411 25.63 9.96 -13.37
C ASN A 411 26.33 8.85 -14.14
N HIS A 412 25.56 8.10 -14.91
CA HIS A 412 26.07 7.00 -15.73
C HIS A 412 25.27 6.89 -17.03
N LYS A 413 25.93 6.52 -18.14
CA LYS A 413 25.30 6.43 -19.47
C LYS A 413 24.10 5.51 -19.52
N ASN A 414 24.12 4.43 -18.72
CA ASN A 414 23.05 3.41 -18.66
C ASN A 414 22.11 3.57 -17.44
N LEU A 415 22.07 4.76 -16.83
CA LEU A 415 21.07 5.16 -15.83
C LEU A 415 20.22 6.28 -16.39
N VAL A 416 18.92 6.24 -16.13
CA VAL A 416 18.01 7.33 -16.50
C VAL A 416 18.39 8.60 -15.74
N ARG A 417 18.56 9.70 -16.47
CA ARG A 417 18.97 10.98 -15.91
C ARG A 417 17.80 11.76 -15.37
N LEU A 418 17.87 12.15 -14.10
CA LEU A 418 16.93 13.09 -13.50
C LEU A 418 17.33 14.53 -13.93
N LEU A 419 16.41 15.23 -14.58
CA LEU A 419 16.59 16.63 -15.00
C LEU A 419 16.20 17.59 -13.88
N GLY A 420 15.26 17.19 -13.02
CA GLY A 420 14.83 17.99 -11.88
C GLY A 420 13.49 17.52 -11.30
N CYS A 421 12.93 18.34 -10.44
CA CYS A 421 11.64 18.04 -9.80
C CYS A 421 10.77 19.30 -9.69
N CYS A 422 9.46 19.08 -9.48
CA CYS A 422 8.51 20.13 -9.13
C CYS A 422 7.81 19.74 -7.82
N VAL A 423 7.93 20.56 -6.79
CA VAL A 423 7.31 20.34 -5.48
C VAL A 423 6.15 21.30 -5.21
N GLU A 424 5.81 22.11 -6.19
CA GLU A 424 4.62 22.96 -6.15
C GLU A 424 3.36 22.11 -6.32
N GLY A 425 2.37 22.28 -5.51
CA GLY A 425 1.12 21.52 -5.59
C GLY A 425 1.07 20.32 -4.66
N GLU A 426 -0.02 19.56 -4.77
CA GLU A 426 -0.29 18.42 -3.87
C GLU A 426 0.56 17.19 -4.21
N GLN A 427 0.91 17.06 -5.49
CA GLN A 427 1.70 15.94 -6.01
C GLN A 427 3.06 16.42 -6.44
N PRO A 428 4.15 15.89 -5.87
CA PRO A 428 5.48 16.15 -6.39
C PRO A 428 5.64 15.46 -7.76
N LEU A 429 6.34 16.16 -8.68
CA LEU A 429 6.66 15.65 -10.00
C LEU A 429 8.17 15.47 -10.12
N MET A 430 8.58 14.40 -10.77
CA MET A 430 9.97 14.15 -11.17
C MET A 430 10.08 14.24 -12.68
N ILE A 431 11.10 14.93 -13.16
CA ILE A 431 11.31 15.21 -14.57
C ILE A 431 12.60 14.50 -15.01
N TYR A 432 12.46 13.57 -15.95
CA TYR A 432 13.55 12.75 -16.47
C TYR A 432 13.81 13.04 -17.95
N GLU A 433 14.98 12.64 -18.41
CA GLU A 433 15.18 12.48 -19.85
C GLU A 433 14.13 11.52 -20.42
N TYR A 434 13.66 11.80 -21.62
CA TYR A 434 12.72 10.91 -22.31
C TYR A 434 13.49 9.84 -23.07
N ILE A 435 13.17 8.58 -22.81
CA ILE A 435 13.72 7.42 -23.51
C ILE A 435 12.64 6.89 -24.44
N SER A 436 12.95 6.80 -25.72
CA SER A 436 11.94 6.77 -26.79
C SER A 436 11.37 5.41 -27.10
N ASN A 437 12.13 4.32 -26.87
CA ASN A 437 11.79 2.99 -27.37
C ASN A 437 11.16 2.07 -26.32
N GLY A 438 10.54 2.64 -25.27
CA GLY A 438 9.79 1.88 -24.27
C GLY A 438 10.66 1.05 -23.33
N THR A 439 10.11 -0.04 -22.81
CA THR A 439 10.78 -0.93 -21.83
C THR A 439 11.26 -2.22 -22.49
N LEU A 440 12.28 -2.85 -21.91
CA LEU A 440 12.72 -4.19 -22.30
C LEU A 440 11.56 -5.21 -22.25
N HIS A 441 10.69 -5.09 -21.23
CA HIS A 441 9.48 -5.91 -21.13
C HIS A 441 8.56 -5.76 -22.35
N ASP A 442 8.37 -4.55 -22.87
CA ASP A 442 7.51 -4.29 -24.02
C ASP A 442 8.03 -5.00 -25.28
N HIS A 443 9.34 -5.13 -25.43
CA HIS A 443 9.99 -5.82 -26.55
C HIS A 443 9.97 -7.35 -26.39
N LEU A 444 10.24 -7.87 -25.19
CA LEU A 444 10.28 -9.31 -24.95
C LEU A 444 8.88 -9.96 -24.93
N HIS A 445 7.84 -9.22 -24.50
CA HIS A 445 6.50 -9.79 -24.29
C HIS A 445 5.43 -9.29 -25.27
N GLY A 446 5.86 -8.82 -26.44
CA GLY A 446 4.99 -8.69 -27.61
C GLY A 446 4.20 -7.39 -27.74
N LYS A 447 4.57 -6.31 -27.04
CA LYS A 447 3.98 -4.98 -27.30
C LYS A 447 4.54 -4.36 -28.59
N PHE A 448 5.79 -4.63 -28.90
CA PHE A 448 6.45 -4.20 -30.14
C PHE A 448 6.70 -5.41 -31.03
N SER A 449 6.64 -5.20 -32.37
CA SER A 449 6.92 -6.25 -33.37
C SER A 449 8.41 -6.45 -33.65
N THR A 450 9.27 -5.63 -33.05
CA THR A 450 10.71 -5.66 -33.28
C THR A 450 11.33 -6.81 -32.50
N PHE A 451 11.90 -7.78 -33.23
CA PHE A 451 12.67 -8.86 -32.64
C PHE A 451 14.03 -8.35 -32.17
N LEU A 452 14.41 -8.68 -30.93
CA LEU A 452 15.74 -8.45 -30.40
C LEU A 452 16.63 -9.65 -30.74
N ASP A 453 17.61 -9.45 -31.60
CA ASP A 453 18.60 -10.48 -31.90
C ASP A 453 19.53 -10.77 -30.71
N TRP A 454 20.33 -11.80 -30.78
CA TRP A 454 21.18 -12.24 -29.69
C TRP A 454 22.21 -11.19 -29.29
N LYS A 455 22.84 -10.50 -30.23
CA LYS A 455 23.83 -9.46 -30.01
C LYS A 455 23.23 -8.26 -29.29
N THR A 456 22.05 -7.84 -29.68
CA THR A 456 21.29 -6.78 -29.01
C THR A 456 20.93 -7.19 -27.57
N ARG A 457 20.48 -8.43 -27.35
CA ARG A 457 20.19 -8.95 -26.01
C ARG A 457 21.42 -8.97 -25.10
N LEU A 458 22.56 -9.40 -25.62
CA LEU A 458 23.86 -9.36 -24.92
C LEU A 458 24.26 -7.92 -24.57
N THR A 459 24.09 -6.98 -25.49
CA THR A 459 24.39 -5.56 -25.29
C THR A 459 23.51 -4.96 -24.18
N ILE A 460 22.20 -5.23 -24.22
CA ILE A 460 21.25 -4.81 -23.18
C ILE A 460 21.64 -5.41 -21.82
N ALA A 461 21.99 -6.70 -21.79
CA ALA A 461 22.46 -7.37 -20.58
C ALA A 461 23.71 -6.68 -20.03
N LEU A 462 24.75 -6.50 -20.85
CA LEU A 462 25.99 -5.85 -20.43
C LEU A 462 25.76 -4.44 -19.90
N GLN A 463 25.02 -3.60 -20.62
CA GLN A 463 24.78 -2.22 -20.24
C GLN A 463 23.97 -2.11 -18.93
N THR A 464 23.03 -3.02 -18.72
CA THR A 464 22.26 -3.12 -17.45
C THR A 464 23.19 -3.53 -16.31
N ALA A 465 24.08 -4.50 -16.53
CA ALA A 465 25.06 -4.93 -15.54
C ALA A 465 26.07 -3.81 -15.20
N GLU A 466 26.56 -3.05 -16.19
CA GLU A 466 27.43 -1.89 -15.98
C GLU A 466 26.75 -0.83 -15.12
N ALA A 467 25.46 -0.56 -15.35
CA ALA A 467 24.67 0.36 -14.52
C ALA A 467 24.58 -0.10 -13.06
N LEU A 468 24.28 -1.37 -12.82
CA LEU A 468 24.21 -1.93 -11.46
C LEU A 468 25.58 -2.00 -10.80
N ALA A 469 26.62 -2.37 -11.52
CA ALA A 469 28.01 -2.35 -11.02
C ALA A 469 28.44 -0.94 -10.59
N TYR A 470 28.10 0.08 -11.39
CA TYR A 470 28.32 1.47 -11.03
C TYR A 470 27.62 1.86 -9.72
N LEU A 471 26.35 1.47 -9.55
CA LEU A 471 25.60 1.76 -8.32
C LEU A 471 26.20 1.06 -7.10
N HIS A 472 26.65 -0.17 -7.24
CA HIS A 472 27.17 -0.97 -6.12
C HIS A 472 28.58 -0.57 -5.71
N TYR A 473 29.45 -0.17 -6.67
CA TYR A 473 30.89 -0.05 -6.39
C TYR A 473 31.48 1.32 -6.73
N ALA A 474 30.94 2.04 -7.72
CA ALA A 474 31.51 3.30 -8.19
C ALA A 474 30.77 4.54 -7.67
N ALA A 475 29.54 4.42 -7.21
CA ALA A 475 28.83 5.52 -6.55
C ALA A 475 29.51 5.88 -5.23
N TYR A 476 29.48 7.18 -4.86
CA TYR A 476 30.11 7.67 -3.63
C TYR A 476 29.64 6.92 -2.37
N THR A 477 28.36 6.63 -2.30
CA THR A 477 27.77 5.70 -1.34
C THR A 477 27.14 4.58 -2.14
N PRO A 478 27.42 3.29 -1.86
CA PRO A 478 26.81 2.19 -2.58
C PRO A 478 25.28 2.27 -2.54
N ILE A 479 24.65 1.97 -3.66
CA ILE A 479 23.20 2.07 -3.85
C ILE A 479 22.69 0.71 -4.26
N TYR A 480 21.72 0.17 -3.52
CA TYR A 480 20.99 -1.03 -3.89
C TYR A 480 19.67 -0.62 -4.55
N HIS A 481 19.44 -1.07 -5.80
CA HIS A 481 18.30 -0.66 -6.61
C HIS A 481 16.98 -1.23 -6.08
N ARG A 482 16.97 -2.50 -5.70
CA ARG A 482 15.86 -3.20 -5.02
C ARG A 482 14.63 -3.52 -5.88
N ASP A 483 14.52 -2.99 -7.08
CA ASP A 483 13.42 -3.29 -8.02
C ASP A 483 13.94 -3.46 -9.47
N VAL A 484 15.01 -4.25 -9.63
CA VAL A 484 15.56 -4.62 -10.95
C VAL A 484 14.58 -5.55 -11.62
N LYS A 485 14.11 -5.16 -12.82
CA LYS A 485 13.14 -5.91 -13.64
C LYS A 485 13.06 -5.33 -15.06
N SER A 486 12.58 -6.11 -16.01
CA SER A 486 12.49 -5.71 -17.42
C SER A 486 11.63 -4.46 -17.67
N THR A 487 10.61 -4.17 -16.84
CA THR A 487 9.80 -2.94 -16.95
C THR A 487 10.54 -1.69 -16.47
N ASN A 488 11.63 -1.84 -15.73
CA ASN A 488 12.47 -0.73 -15.24
C ASN A 488 13.77 -0.58 -16.06
N ILE A 489 13.92 -1.31 -17.16
CA ILE A 489 15.00 -1.17 -18.14
C ILE A 489 14.37 -0.54 -19.40
N LEU A 490 14.71 0.72 -19.65
CA LEU A 490 14.24 1.47 -20.82
C LEU A 490 15.26 1.32 -21.95
N LEU A 491 14.78 1.33 -23.18
CA LEU A 491 15.60 1.26 -24.39
C LEU A 491 15.50 2.56 -25.18
N ASP A 492 16.64 3.07 -25.65
CA ASP A 492 16.65 4.22 -26.56
C ASP A 492 16.50 3.78 -28.03
N ASP A 493 16.56 4.73 -28.96
CA ASP A 493 16.37 4.48 -30.40
C ASP A 493 17.44 3.52 -30.98
N GLU A 494 18.59 3.40 -30.31
CA GLU A 494 19.70 2.51 -30.68
C GLU A 494 19.68 1.21 -29.86
N PHE A 495 18.60 0.92 -29.10
CA PHE A 495 18.45 -0.17 -28.15
C PHE A 495 19.47 -0.16 -26.98
N ASN A 496 20.07 0.99 -26.67
CA ASN A 496 20.89 1.09 -25.47
C ASN A 496 20.00 1.05 -24.22
N ALA A 497 20.43 0.27 -23.24
CA ALA A 497 19.70 0.10 -22.00
C ALA A 497 19.95 1.25 -21.00
N LYS A 498 18.89 1.70 -20.35
CA LYS A 498 18.92 2.66 -19.24
C LYS A 498 18.05 2.17 -18.09
N VAL A 499 18.69 1.92 -16.93
CA VAL A 499 17.98 1.50 -15.71
C VAL A 499 17.26 2.69 -15.09
N ALA A 500 15.99 2.49 -14.71
CA ALA A 500 15.05 3.49 -14.24
C ALA A 500 14.36 3.06 -12.94
N ASP A 501 13.64 3.98 -12.30
CA ASP A 501 12.77 3.80 -11.12
C ASP A 501 13.50 3.47 -9.82
N PHE A 502 14.08 4.51 -9.21
CA PHE A 502 14.85 4.43 -7.95
C PHE A 502 13.98 4.65 -6.69
N GLY A 503 12.66 4.60 -6.81
CA GLY A 503 11.75 4.87 -5.70
C GLY A 503 11.91 3.94 -4.51
N LEU A 504 12.33 2.69 -4.75
CA LEU A 504 12.60 1.69 -3.71
C LEU A 504 14.06 1.59 -3.30
N SER A 505 14.98 2.25 -3.99
CA SER A 505 16.43 2.12 -3.78
C SER A 505 16.87 2.56 -2.39
N ARG A 506 17.98 2.03 -1.93
CA ARG A 506 18.56 2.33 -0.61
C ARG A 506 20.07 2.58 -0.70
N LEU A 507 20.50 3.59 0.05
CA LEU A 507 21.91 3.83 0.30
C LEU A 507 22.44 2.79 1.30
N ALA A 508 23.56 2.17 1.00
CA ALA A 508 24.25 1.28 1.92
C ALA A 508 25.23 2.11 2.77
N HIS A 509 25.03 2.09 4.08
CA HIS A 509 25.93 2.79 4.97
C HIS A 509 27.29 2.09 5.06
N PRO A 510 28.41 2.82 4.96
CA PRO A 510 29.74 2.26 5.14
C PRO A 510 29.87 1.51 6.48
N GLY A 511 30.43 0.30 6.43
CA GLY A 511 30.63 -0.55 7.61
C GLY A 511 29.46 -1.46 7.98
N LEU A 512 28.32 -1.38 7.28
CA LEU A 512 27.22 -2.34 7.44
C LEU A 512 27.25 -3.38 6.32
N SER A 513 27.11 -4.65 6.67
CA SER A 513 27.07 -5.77 5.72
C SER A 513 25.74 -5.84 4.94
N HIS A 514 24.71 -5.14 5.40
CA HIS A 514 23.36 -5.13 4.79
C HIS A 514 22.54 -3.94 5.28
N VAL A 515 21.47 -3.64 4.56
CA VAL A 515 20.44 -2.69 4.98
C VAL A 515 19.24 -3.48 5.50
N SER A 516 18.95 -3.38 6.80
CA SER A 516 17.76 -4.01 7.40
C SER A 516 16.51 -3.21 6.99
N THR A 517 15.65 -3.82 6.19
CA THR A 517 14.42 -3.16 5.69
C THR A 517 13.38 -4.21 5.33
N CYS A 518 12.08 -3.85 5.45
CA CYS A 518 11.02 -4.76 5.05
C CYS A 518 11.18 -5.17 3.58
N ALA A 519 10.90 -6.43 3.26
CA ALA A 519 11.00 -6.93 1.89
C ALA A 519 10.04 -6.15 0.99
N GLN A 520 10.58 -5.56 -0.06
CA GLN A 520 9.87 -4.83 -1.11
C GLN A 520 10.56 -5.12 -2.44
N GLY A 521 9.82 -5.08 -3.52
CA GLY A 521 10.25 -5.40 -4.87
C GLY A 521 9.09 -6.00 -5.66
N THR A 522 9.37 -6.49 -6.84
CA THR A 522 8.39 -7.08 -7.74
C THR A 522 8.38 -8.60 -7.61
N LEU A 523 7.16 -9.19 -7.51
CA LEU A 523 6.99 -10.64 -7.43
C LEU A 523 7.65 -11.32 -8.65
N GLY A 524 8.38 -12.41 -8.39
CA GLY A 524 9.13 -13.15 -9.39
C GLY A 524 10.59 -12.72 -9.55
N TYR A 525 10.92 -11.44 -9.28
CA TYR A 525 12.29 -10.91 -9.26
C TYR A 525 12.87 -10.82 -7.86
N LEU A 526 12.02 -10.86 -6.84
CA LEU A 526 12.44 -10.64 -5.45
C LEU A 526 13.32 -11.79 -4.96
N ASP A 527 14.50 -11.45 -4.47
CA ASP A 527 15.46 -12.39 -3.88
C ASP A 527 14.83 -13.15 -2.70
N PRO A 528 14.73 -14.50 -2.77
CA PRO A 528 14.16 -15.31 -1.70
C PRO A 528 14.90 -15.20 -0.36
N GLU A 529 16.23 -15.01 -0.38
CA GLU A 529 17.00 -14.83 0.85
C GLU A 529 16.71 -13.46 1.47
N TYR A 530 16.66 -12.40 0.68
CA TYR A 530 16.24 -11.09 1.15
C TYR A 530 14.79 -11.12 1.67
N TYR A 531 13.87 -11.76 0.96
CA TYR A 531 12.47 -11.91 1.41
C TYR A 531 12.36 -12.60 2.77
N ARG A 532 13.20 -13.61 3.04
CA ARG A 532 13.20 -14.37 4.30
C ARG A 532 13.94 -13.65 5.43
N SER A 533 15.06 -12.95 5.11
CA SER A 533 15.96 -12.37 6.11
C SER A 533 15.72 -10.89 6.40
N TYR A 534 15.03 -10.17 5.50
CA TYR A 534 14.91 -8.69 5.49
C TYR A 534 16.27 -7.96 5.46
N GLN A 535 17.32 -8.67 5.04
CA GLN A 535 18.67 -8.14 4.88
C GLN A 535 18.95 -7.84 3.41
N LEU A 536 18.73 -6.60 3.01
CA LEU A 536 19.02 -6.15 1.65
C LEU A 536 20.53 -6.00 1.46
N THR A 537 21.06 -6.55 0.37
CA THR A 537 22.46 -6.45 -0.04
C THR A 537 22.55 -6.19 -1.56
N ASP A 538 23.76 -5.92 -2.07
CA ASP A 538 24.06 -5.91 -3.50
C ASP A 538 23.66 -7.21 -4.19
N LYS A 539 23.80 -8.34 -3.50
CA LYS A 539 23.44 -9.68 -4.00
C LYS A 539 21.93 -9.88 -4.23
N SER A 540 21.10 -9.02 -3.63
CA SER A 540 19.65 -9.03 -3.89
C SER A 540 19.34 -8.47 -5.28
N ASP A 541 20.05 -7.42 -5.72
CA ASP A 541 19.96 -6.89 -7.08
C ASP A 541 20.54 -7.90 -8.10
N VAL A 542 21.62 -8.61 -7.73
CA VAL A 542 22.20 -9.68 -8.56
C VAL A 542 21.18 -10.79 -8.82
N TYR A 543 20.41 -11.21 -7.81
CA TYR A 543 19.35 -12.19 -8.00
C TYR A 543 18.28 -11.69 -8.97
N SER A 544 17.77 -10.48 -8.74
CA SER A 544 16.75 -9.86 -9.61
C SER A 544 17.27 -9.70 -11.04
N TYR A 545 18.54 -9.35 -11.19
CA TYR A 545 19.20 -9.27 -12.49
C TYR A 545 19.34 -10.64 -13.16
N GLY A 546 19.63 -11.70 -12.40
CA GLY A 546 19.62 -13.08 -12.90
C GLY A 546 18.27 -13.47 -13.53
N VAL A 547 17.14 -13.00 -12.95
CA VAL A 547 15.82 -13.19 -13.54
C VAL A 547 15.67 -12.42 -14.86
N VAL A 548 16.21 -11.19 -14.95
CA VAL A 548 16.24 -10.41 -16.20
C VAL A 548 17.06 -11.13 -17.29
N LEU A 549 18.19 -11.74 -16.93
CA LEU A 549 18.97 -12.58 -17.88
C LEU A 549 18.13 -13.74 -18.40
N LEU A 550 17.34 -14.40 -17.55
CA LEU A 550 16.43 -15.44 -18.02
C LEU A 550 15.33 -14.88 -18.94
N GLU A 551 14.78 -13.70 -18.69
CA GLU A 551 13.83 -13.08 -19.62
C GLU A 551 14.46 -12.81 -20.98
N LEU A 552 15.71 -12.29 -21.01
CA LEU A 552 16.47 -12.05 -22.24
C LEU A 552 16.75 -13.35 -23.02
N LEU A 553 16.99 -14.45 -22.30
CA LEU A 553 17.28 -15.75 -22.92
C LEU A 553 16.03 -16.43 -23.46
N THR A 554 14.91 -16.33 -22.73
CA THR A 554 13.74 -17.18 -22.96
C THR A 554 12.58 -16.45 -23.63
N SER A 555 12.57 -15.10 -23.60
CA SER A 555 11.42 -14.25 -23.95
C SER A 555 10.12 -14.64 -23.20
N GLN A 556 10.24 -15.34 -22.05
CA GLN A 556 9.09 -15.81 -21.29
C GLN A 556 8.80 -14.88 -20.11
N LYS A 557 7.51 -14.79 -19.75
CA LYS A 557 7.06 -14.01 -18.60
C LYS A 557 7.62 -14.59 -17.30
N VAL A 558 8.03 -13.70 -16.39
CA VAL A 558 8.60 -14.07 -15.08
C VAL A 558 7.61 -14.83 -14.21
N ILE A 559 6.33 -14.42 -14.24
CA ILE A 559 5.23 -15.15 -13.61
C ILE A 559 4.23 -15.52 -14.70
N ASP A 560 4.00 -16.82 -14.86
CA ASP A 560 3.04 -17.34 -15.83
C ASP A 560 2.22 -18.46 -15.19
N PHE A 561 0.95 -18.18 -14.94
CA PHE A 561 -0.01 -19.12 -14.35
C PHE A 561 -0.52 -20.19 -15.35
N SER A 562 -0.12 -20.13 -16.61
CA SER A 562 -0.41 -21.19 -17.58
C SER A 562 0.56 -22.37 -17.50
N ARG A 563 1.71 -22.19 -16.83
CA ARG A 563 2.66 -23.26 -16.53
C ARG A 563 2.17 -24.13 -15.38
N ASP A 564 2.77 -25.30 -15.22
CA ASP A 564 2.51 -26.19 -14.08
C ASP A 564 2.73 -25.45 -12.74
N GLN A 565 2.03 -25.89 -11.70
CA GLN A 565 2.00 -25.20 -10.40
C GLN A 565 3.40 -24.97 -9.80
N ASP A 566 4.33 -25.88 -10.04
CA ASP A 566 5.71 -25.80 -9.55
C ASP A 566 6.61 -24.95 -10.48
N ASP A 567 6.16 -24.63 -11.68
CA ASP A 567 6.90 -23.93 -12.72
C ASP A 567 6.36 -22.52 -13.01
N VAL A 568 5.41 -22.03 -12.22
CA VAL A 568 4.79 -20.68 -12.37
C VAL A 568 5.84 -19.56 -12.42
N ASN A 569 6.92 -19.69 -11.64
CA ASN A 569 8.05 -18.76 -11.60
C ASN A 569 9.11 -19.13 -12.63
N LEU A 570 9.55 -18.17 -13.46
CA LEU A 570 10.52 -18.41 -14.54
C LEU A 570 11.86 -18.96 -14.01
N ALA A 571 12.37 -18.44 -12.89
CA ALA A 571 13.63 -18.94 -12.33
C ALA A 571 13.51 -20.42 -11.93
N THR A 572 12.41 -20.79 -11.28
CA THR A 572 12.14 -22.18 -10.89
C THR A 572 11.97 -23.08 -12.13
N TYR A 573 11.19 -22.61 -13.11
CA TYR A 573 10.97 -23.31 -14.38
C TYR A 573 12.30 -23.64 -15.08
N VAL A 574 13.16 -22.62 -15.26
CA VAL A 574 14.45 -22.83 -15.95
C VAL A 574 15.37 -23.75 -15.15
N ILE A 575 15.46 -23.58 -13.82
CA ILE A 575 16.27 -24.47 -12.97
C ILE A 575 15.80 -25.92 -13.09
N ASN A 576 14.47 -26.16 -13.06
CA ASN A 576 13.91 -27.50 -13.20
C ASN A 576 14.25 -28.12 -14.59
N ARG A 577 14.15 -27.33 -15.67
CA ARG A 577 14.50 -27.81 -17.02
C ARG A 577 15.99 -28.13 -17.14
N VAL A 578 16.85 -27.28 -16.60
CA VAL A 578 18.31 -27.53 -16.60
C VAL A 578 18.66 -28.79 -15.81
N ASN A 579 18.07 -28.99 -14.63
CA ASN A 579 18.29 -30.17 -13.81
C ASN A 579 17.82 -31.46 -14.50
N ASN A 580 16.82 -31.36 -15.36
CA ASN A 580 16.31 -32.47 -16.15
C ASN A 580 17.06 -32.68 -17.49
N GLY A 581 18.15 -31.94 -17.75
CA GLY A 581 18.93 -32.04 -18.97
C GLY A 581 18.31 -31.39 -20.23
N ALA A 582 17.23 -30.62 -20.04
CA ALA A 582 16.45 -29.95 -21.09
C ALA A 582 16.77 -28.44 -21.21
N SER A 583 18.01 -28.05 -20.97
CA SER A 583 18.44 -26.65 -20.90
C SER A 583 18.20 -25.84 -22.18
N MET A 584 18.27 -26.47 -23.34
CA MET A 584 18.06 -25.77 -24.63
C MET A 584 16.57 -25.55 -24.96
N GLU A 585 15.67 -26.29 -24.33
CA GLU A 585 14.22 -26.13 -24.53
C GLU A 585 13.68 -24.81 -23.99
N VAL A 586 14.39 -24.18 -23.05
CA VAL A 586 13.97 -22.91 -22.46
C VAL A 586 14.38 -21.69 -23.28
N VAL A 587 15.33 -21.87 -24.22
CA VAL A 587 15.85 -20.79 -25.05
C VAL A 587 14.79 -20.32 -26.05
N ASP A 588 14.71 -19.03 -26.27
CA ASP A 588 13.83 -18.44 -27.28
C ASP A 588 14.18 -18.98 -28.66
N GLN A 589 13.30 -19.78 -29.26
CA GLN A 589 13.52 -20.43 -30.54
C GLN A 589 13.71 -19.45 -31.71
N GLN A 590 13.23 -18.23 -31.58
CA GLN A 590 13.42 -17.18 -32.58
C GLN A 590 14.90 -16.79 -32.72
N LEU A 591 15.72 -17.02 -31.67
CA LEU A 591 17.17 -16.76 -31.74
C LEU A 591 17.92 -17.70 -32.72
N PHE A 592 17.35 -18.85 -33.01
CA PHE A 592 17.96 -19.81 -33.93
C PHE A 592 17.62 -19.58 -35.41
N GLY A 593 16.61 -18.72 -35.70
CA GLY A 593 16.14 -18.49 -37.06
C GLY A 593 15.62 -19.79 -37.73
N ASN A 594 15.84 -19.90 -39.04
CA ASN A 594 15.46 -21.07 -39.82
C ASN A 594 16.63 -22.05 -40.09
N GLU A 595 17.83 -21.71 -39.60
CA GLU A 595 19.05 -22.50 -39.80
C GLU A 595 19.47 -23.20 -38.51
N LEU A 596 20.30 -24.25 -38.64
CA LEU A 596 20.89 -24.86 -37.44
C LEU A 596 21.82 -23.84 -36.75
N PRO A 597 21.70 -23.66 -35.44
CA PRO A 597 22.51 -22.69 -34.72
C PRO A 597 24.00 -23.08 -34.82
N GLY A 598 24.84 -22.08 -35.10
CA GLY A 598 26.30 -22.28 -35.12
C GLY A 598 26.83 -22.65 -33.71
N ASP A 599 27.96 -23.33 -33.69
CA ASP A 599 28.59 -23.80 -32.44
C ASP A 599 28.90 -22.63 -31.49
N THR A 600 29.27 -21.48 -32.00
CA THR A 600 29.58 -20.27 -31.23
C THR A 600 28.34 -19.65 -30.59
N LEU A 601 27.23 -19.60 -31.34
CA LEU A 601 25.94 -19.15 -30.78
C LEU A 601 25.52 -20.07 -29.63
N LEU A 602 25.60 -21.39 -29.83
CA LEU A 602 25.28 -22.38 -28.80
C LEU A 602 26.19 -22.26 -27.57
N ALA A 603 27.50 -22.04 -27.78
CA ALA A 603 28.45 -21.83 -26.70
C ALA A 603 28.12 -20.56 -25.89
N SER A 604 27.88 -19.44 -26.59
CA SER A 604 27.53 -18.19 -25.96
C SER A 604 26.22 -18.26 -25.16
N ILE A 605 25.19 -18.92 -25.67
CA ILE A 605 23.91 -19.18 -25.01
C ILE A 605 24.11 -20.03 -23.75
N LYS A 606 24.95 -21.07 -23.80
CA LYS A 606 25.25 -21.92 -22.63
C LYS A 606 25.95 -21.11 -21.52
N LEU A 607 26.98 -20.34 -21.88
CA LEU A 607 27.69 -19.48 -20.93
C LEU A 607 26.75 -18.43 -20.31
N PHE A 608 25.89 -17.85 -21.13
CA PHE A 608 24.89 -16.88 -20.64
C PHE A 608 23.90 -17.51 -19.67
N LEU A 609 23.42 -18.72 -19.94
CA LEU A 609 22.56 -19.48 -19.04
C LEU A 609 23.26 -19.79 -17.72
N GLU A 610 24.52 -20.25 -17.78
CA GLU A 610 25.33 -20.54 -16.59
C GLU A 610 25.53 -19.28 -15.74
N LEU A 611 25.80 -18.13 -16.36
CA LEU A 611 25.87 -16.84 -15.69
C LEU A 611 24.54 -16.48 -15.01
N ALA A 612 23.42 -16.60 -15.70
CA ALA A 612 22.10 -16.36 -15.14
C ALA A 612 21.83 -17.23 -13.91
N LEU A 613 22.12 -18.53 -14.01
CA LEU A 613 21.97 -19.49 -12.91
C LEU A 613 22.91 -19.18 -11.73
N SER A 614 24.13 -18.69 -12.00
CA SER A 614 25.05 -18.26 -10.95
C SER A 614 24.50 -17.08 -10.13
N CYS A 615 23.82 -16.15 -10.79
CA CYS A 615 23.13 -15.02 -10.14
C CYS A 615 21.93 -15.47 -9.28
N LEU A 616 21.29 -16.57 -9.65
CA LEU A 616 20.08 -17.09 -8.99
C LEU A 616 20.36 -18.07 -7.84
N ARG A 617 21.63 -18.29 -7.46
CA ARG A 617 21.96 -19.18 -6.36
C ARG A 617 21.21 -18.81 -5.08
N GLU A 618 20.73 -19.82 -4.34
CA GLU A 618 19.90 -19.60 -3.15
C GLU A 618 20.61 -18.75 -2.09
N LYS A 619 21.88 -19.08 -1.81
CA LYS A 619 22.69 -18.33 -0.84
C LYS A 619 23.36 -17.12 -1.50
N LYS A 620 23.12 -15.92 -0.98
CA LYS A 620 23.69 -14.66 -1.47
C LYS A 620 25.23 -14.68 -1.58
N GLY A 621 25.91 -15.34 -0.62
CA GLY A 621 27.38 -15.46 -0.63
C GLY A 621 27.95 -16.26 -1.81
N ASN A 622 27.13 -17.07 -2.50
CA ASN A 622 27.52 -17.87 -3.66
C ASN A 622 27.23 -17.16 -4.98
N ARG A 623 26.58 -16.01 -4.97
CA ARG A 623 26.29 -15.21 -6.17
C ARG A 623 27.49 -14.34 -6.53
N PRO A 624 27.79 -14.14 -7.82
CA PRO A 624 28.86 -13.23 -8.26
C PRO A 624 28.57 -11.79 -7.82
N GLY A 625 29.57 -10.90 -7.85
CA GLY A 625 29.38 -9.47 -7.81
C GLY A 625 28.98 -8.93 -9.19
N MET A 626 28.41 -7.71 -9.26
CA MET A 626 28.06 -7.15 -10.58
C MET A 626 29.28 -6.88 -11.46
N ASN A 627 30.47 -6.63 -10.88
CA ASN A 627 31.70 -6.50 -11.65
C ASN A 627 32.10 -7.84 -12.32
N ASP A 628 31.94 -8.96 -11.59
CA ASP A 628 32.22 -10.29 -12.14
C ASP A 628 31.23 -10.59 -13.28
N VAL A 629 29.95 -10.25 -13.09
CA VAL A 629 28.91 -10.40 -14.11
C VAL A 629 29.23 -9.59 -15.39
N VAL A 630 29.72 -8.36 -15.25
CA VAL A 630 30.16 -7.51 -16.37
C VAL A 630 31.30 -8.19 -17.15
N GLN A 631 32.31 -8.70 -16.44
CA GLN A 631 33.44 -9.39 -17.08
C GLN A 631 33.01 -10.64 -17.85
N GLU A 632 32.13 -11.48 -17.26
CA GLU A 632 31.61 -12.68 -17.94
C GLU A 632 30.79 -12.31 -19.19
N LEU A 633 29.95 -11.28 -19.13
CA LEU A 633 29.20 -10.81 -20.30
C LEU A 633 30.13 -10.27 -21.41
N GLN A 634 31.20 -9.55 -21.04
CA GLN A 634 32.20 -9.09 -22.01
C GLN A 634 32.91 -10.27 -22.69
N CYS A 635 33.25 -11.33 -21.94
CA CYS A 635 33.82 -12.55 -22.51
C CYS A 635 32.84 -13.23 -23.48
N ILE A 636 31.55 -13.31 -23.12
CA ILE A 636 30.52 -13.90 -23.98
C ILE A 636 30.37 -13.09 -25.28
N ILE A 637 30.37 -11.78 -25.21
CA ILE A 637 30.28 -10.90 -26.38
C ILE A 637 31.50 -11.06 -27.29
N GLN A 638 32.71 -11.16 -26.73
CA GLN A 638 33.93 -11.37 -27.49
C GLN A 638 33.90 -12.67 -28.30
N ILE A 639 33.29 -13.73 -27.75
CA ILE A 639 33.13 -15.02 -28.47
C ILE A 639 32.25 -14.81 -29.70
N VAL A 640 31.14 -14.07 -29.56
CA VAL A 640 30.20 -13.80 -30.68
C VAL A 640 30.84 -12.88 -31.72
N ASP A 641 31.54 -11.81 -31.31
CA ASP A 641 32.18 -10.86 -32.25
C ASP A 641 33.34 -11.51 -33.06
N GLN A 642 34.08 -12.47 -32.48
CA GLN A 642 35.14 -13.17 -33.19
C GLN A 642 34.63 -14.02 -34.38
N GLU A 643 33.43 -14.58 -34.28
CA GLU A 643 32.80 -15.32 -35.36
C GLU A 643 32.40 -14.40 -36.53
N GLU A 644 31.86 -13.23 -36.25
CA GLU A 644 31.50 -12.26 -37.29
C GLU A 644 32.75 -11.88 -38.12
N VAL A 645 33.87 -11.62 -37.45
CA VAL A 645 35.12 -11.26 -38.13
C VAL A 645 35.67 -12.42 -38.97
N THR A 646 35.56 -13.67 -38.51
CA THR A 646 36.01 -14.85 -39.28
C THR A 646 35.12 -15.13 -40.47
N ASN A 647 33.81 -14.89 -40.34
CA ASN A 647 32.85 -15.05 -41.42
C ASN A 647 32.95 -13.92 -42.49
N GLU A 648 33.30 -12.67 -42.11
CA GLU A 648 33.51 -11.56 -43.04
C GLU A 648 34.86 -11.65 -43.79
N VAL A 649 35.88 -12.26 -43.20
CA VAL A 649 37.22 -12.40 -43.82
C VAL A 649 37.31 -13.59 -44.73
N GLY A 650 36.31 -14.48 -44.75
CA GLY A 650 36.17 -15.56 -45.77
C GLY A 650 37.32 -16.56 -45.74
N ILE A 651 37.83 -16.94 -44.57
CA ILE A 651 38.87 -17.99 -44.40
C ILE A 651 38.25 -19.23 -43.76
#